data_0926acc7e6e6f819a4d90ee0858bc7ce
#
_entry.id   0926acc7e6e6f819a4d90ee0858bc7ce
#
_cell.length_a   1.000
_cell.length_b   1.000
_cell.length_c   1.000
_cell.angle_alpha   90.00
_cell.angle_beta   90.00
_cell.angle_gamma   90.00
#
_symmetry.space_group_name_H-M   'P 1'
#
loop_
_entity.id
_entity.type
_entity.pdbx_description
1 polymer ?
#
loop_
_entity_poly.entity_id
_entity_poly.type
_entity_poly.pdbx_seq_one_letter_code
_entity_poly.pdbx_strand_id
1 'polypeptide(L)'
;MKKGFDILSPLAATLYNLLLLYVVYFVARIIYLLVNYSYFAQGLTTSHLMEMLQGGLVFDTSAILVTNIPYIVLMLFPLHLKERPFYHRLCRGIFLTINGLALAINLCDAVYFRYTMRRTTTTVFSEFSNEGNLGGIFLTETLRHFWLVIIFVLMVWGLYRLYRTPRLDSRHLSWWRYDLATLLSLAAVAPFVVAGIRGGFATAVRPITISNANQYVDRPVEAALVLNTPFSLYRTIGKAVFVVPDYYADRQEMERIYTPVHQPADSVPMTKKNVVVLIVESFGREYIGALNATLENGRYRGYTPNVDSLIARSITFTRSFCNGRKSIDGMPSILSGIPMFVEPFFLTPASMNHVSGIASLLAGEGYQTAFFHGAQRGSMGFQAFARSTGFQQYYGREDYDADSRFGGDDDFDGMWAIWDEPFLQYYAAKMSDMKEPFMTAVFTASSHHPYVIPDKYKTIYPEEGIIMHKCIRYTDMALGKFFKTASQQPWFNNTIFVLTSDHTNMSDHAYYQTDLGGFCSPVIIYEPGRAPEVQDKIAQQIDILPTVMGMLHYPKPYFSFGIDVLNTPADDTWAVNYLNGIYQYVKHGHVLQFDGERTKAVYALTDSLMQHNLMGDGRWKKEEGQKLLPEMERELKAIIQQYMERMTEDRLK
;
A
#
# COMPACT_ATOMS: atom_id res chain seq x y z
N MET A 1 9.33 41.24 -33.75
CA MET A 1 9.57 40.32 -32.66
C MET A 1 8.74 40.56 -31.38
N LYS A 2 8.22 41.79 -31.09
CA LYS A 2 7.36 42.07 -29.91
C LYS A 2 5.94 41.44 -29.96
N LYS A 3 5.37 41.24 -31.15
CA LYS A 3 3.98 40.74 -31.32
C LYS A 3 3.73 39.27 -30.99
N GLY A 4 4.76 38.40 -31.01
CA GLY A 4 4.61 36.97 -30.67
C GLY A 4 4.60 36.70 -29.15
N PHE A 5 5.18 37.59 -28.35
CA PHE A 5 5.25 37.44 -26.90
C PHE A 5 3.91 37.70 -26.19
N ASP A 6 3.05 38.55 -26.75
CA ASP A 6 1.78 38.95 -26.12
C ASP A 6 0.77 37.77 -26.07
N ILE A 7 0.78 36.89 -27.09
CA ILE A 7 -0.12 35.73 -27.14
C ILE A 7 0.22 34.72 -26.02
N LEU A 8 1.50 34.49 -25.75
CA LEU A 8 1.98 33.58 -24.71
C LEU A 8 2.06 34.22 -23.31
N SER A 9 1.72 35.49 -23.19
CA SER A 9 1.76 36.21 -21.90
C SER A 9 0.90 35.59 -20.81
N PRO A 10 -0.32 35.05 -21.06
CA PRO A 10 -1.09 34.31 -20.06
C PRO A 10 -0.39 33.05 -19.58
N LEU A 11 0.22 32.28 -20.49
CA LEU A 11 0.97 31.07 -20.15
C LEU A 11 2.19 31.44 -19.28
N ALA A 12 2.98 32.43 -19.72
CA ALA A 12 4.16 32.88 -18.98
C ALA A 12 3.83 33.40 -17.58
N ALA A 13 2.74 34.16 -17.46
CA ALA A 13 2.26 34.66 -16.17
C ALA A 13 1.77 33.51 -15.27
N THR A 14 1.04 32.55 -15.83
CA THR A 14 0.57 31.37 -15.09
C THR A 14 1.74 30.56 -14.56
N LEU A 15 2.70 30.22 -15.41
CA LEU A 15 3.89 29.47 -14.99
C LEU A 15 4.70 30.20 -13.92
N TYR A 16 4.91 31.52 -14.09
CA TYR A 16 5.62 32.32 -13.09
C TYR A 16 4.88 32.33 -11.74
N ASN A 17 3.56 32.52 -11.75
CA ASN A 17 2.77 32.59 -10.53
C ASN A 17 2.73 31.19 -9.84
N LEU A 18 2.68 30.10 -10.59
CA LEU A 18 2.79 28.75 -10.03
C LEU A 18 4.20 28.49 -9.45
N LEU A 19 5.27 28.97 -10.10
CA LEU A 19 6.62 28.86 -9.56
C LEU A 19 6.80 29.61 -8.24
N LEU A 20 6.14 30.75 -8.05
CA LEU A 20 6.15 31.45 -6.76
C LEU A 20 5.59 30.58 -5.63
N LEU A 21 4.62 29.72 -5.93
CA LEU A 21 4.02 28.85 -4.92
C LEU A 21 5.01 27.78 -4.40
N TYR A 22 5.91 27.30 -5.24
CA TYR A 22 6.96 26.39 -4.76
C TYR A 22 7.85 27.04 -3.70
N VAL A 23 8.17 28.32 -3.88
CA VAL A 23 8.94 29.07 -2.87
C VAL A 23 8.13 29.19 -1.57
N VAL A 24 6.84 29.50 -1.67
CA VAL A 24 5.96 29.64 -0.51
C VAL A 24 5.79 28.31 0.23
N TYR A 25 5.56 27.20 -0.49
CA TYR A 25 5.44 25.86 0.11
C TYR A 25 6.76 25.42 0.74
N PHE A 26 7.89 25.68 0.08
CA PHE A 26 9.20 25.40 0.64
C PHE A 26 9.44 26.17 1.95
N VAL A 27 9.15 27.47 1.98
CA VAL A 27 9.27 28.29 3.20
C VAL A 27 8.35 27.75 4.30
N ALA A 28 7.10 27.40 3.98
CA ALA A 28 6.17 26.81 4.95
C ALA A 28 6.70 25.46 5.50
N ARG A 29 7.35 24.63 4.67
CA ARG A 29 7.98 23.38 5.07
C ARG A 29 9.17 23.59 6.01
N ILE A 30 10.02 24.59 5.73
CA ILE A 30 11.12 24.96 6.62
C ILE A 30 10.58 25.46 7.98
N ILE A 31 9.52 26.27 7.97
CA ILE A 31 8.86 26.72 9.22
C ILE A 31 8.33 25.50 9.99
N TYR A 32 7.68 24.58 9.30
CA TYR A 32 7.19 23.34 9.89
C TYR A 32 8.32 22.51 10.53
N LEU A 33 9.45 22.36 9.85
CA LEU A 33 10.66 21.71 10.38
C LEU A 33 11.17 22.42 11.63
N LEU A 34 11.32 23.76 11.59
CA LEU A 34 11.86 24.55 12.70
C LEU A 34 10.96 24.52 13.94
N VAL A 35 9.65 24.63 13.75
CA VAL A 35 8.65 24.57 14.82
C VAL A 35 8.69 23.21 15.51
N ASN A 36 8.93 22.13 14.75
CA ASN A 36 8.85 20.76 15.23
C ASN A 36 10.21 20.05 15.22
N TYR A 37 11.30 20.80 15.30
CA TYR A 37 12.66 20.29 15.13
C TYR A 37 12.99 19.12 16.07
N SER A 38 12.52 19.16 17.31
CA SER A 38 12.78 18.10 18.31
C SER A 38 12.28 16.71 17.88
N TYR A 39 11.24 16.63 17.06
CA TYR A 39 10.68 15.36 16.54
C TYR A 39 11.49 14.81 15.35
N PHE A 40 12.18 15.68 14.62
CA PHE A 40 12.94 15.33 13.41
C PHE A 40 14.46 15.24 13.64
N ALA A 41 14.96 15.80 14.74
CA ALA A 41 16.41 15.94 15.00
C ALA A 41 17.14 14.59 15.13
N GLN A 42 16.47 13.54 15.63
CA GLN A 42 17.10 12.25 15.86
C GLN A 42 17.47 11.56 14.53
N GLY A 43 18.76 11.37 14.29
CA GLY A 43 19.25 10.76 13.05
C GLY A 43 19.25 11.68 11.83
N LEU A 44 18.89 12.97 11.97
CA LEU A 44 18.81 13.91 10.87
C LEU A 44 20.21 14.28 10.35
N THR A 45 20.55 13.75 9.19
CA THR A 45 21.74 14.16 8.44
C THR A 45 21.36 15.15 7.33
N THR A 46 22.34 15.90 6.82
CA THR A 46 22.10 16.82 5.68
C THR A 46 21.59 16.05 4.45
N SER A 47 22.14 14.86 4.17
CA SER A 47 21.73 14.01 3.05
C SER A 47 20.28 13.57 3.19
N HIS A 48 19.89 13.10 4.38
CA HIS A 48 18.53 12.66 4.65
C HIS A 48 17.54 13.82 4.59
N LEU A 49 17.90 15.01 5.11
CA LEU A 49 17.08 16.21 4.96
C LEU A 49 16.87 16.57 3.49
N MET A 50 17.90 16.48 2.65
CA MET A 50 17.78 16.76 1.22
C MET A 50 16.88 15.76 0.51
N GLU A 51 16.91 14.48 0.88
CA GLU A 51 16.00 13.44 0.36
C GLU A 51 14.54 13.78 0.72
N MET A 52 14.27 14.14 1.97
CA MET A 52 12.93 14.58 2.41
C MET A 52 12.45 15.84 1.68
N LEU A 53 13.32 16.81 1.46
CA LEU A 53 12.97 18.05 0.73
C LEU A 53 12.70 17.78 -0.75
N GLN A 54 13.46 16.86 -1.39
CA GLN A 54 13.20 16.41 -2.76
C GLN A 54 11.85 15.69 -2.85
N GLY A 55 11.57 14.77 -1.93
CA GLY A 55 10.26 14.16 -1.81
C GLY A 55 9.15 15.19 -1.67
N GLY A 56 9.38 16.19 -0.81
CA GLY A 56 8.44 17.30 -0.59
C GLY A 56 8.03 18.03 -1.86
N LEU A 57 8.94 18.22 -2.81
CA LEU A 57 8.63 18.86 -4.11
C LEU A 57 7.59 18.07 -4.93
N VAL A 58 7.58 16.74 -4.84
CA VAL A 58 6.60 15.91 -5.55
C VAL A 58 5.19 16.17 -5.00
N PHE A 59 5.05 16.19 -3.68
CA PHE A 59 3.76 16.45 -3.01
C PHE A 59 3.32 17.92 -3.15
N ASP A 60 4.26 18.86 -3.13
CA ASP A 60 3.97 20.26 -3.38
C ASP A 60 3.48 20.48 -4.81
N THR A 61 4.10 19.82 -5.81
CA THR A 61 3.64 19.83 -7.20
C THR A 61 2.20 19.38 -7.30
N SER A 62 1.87 18.26 -6.70
CA SER A 62 0.51 17.73 -6.74
C SER A 62 -0.50 18.65 -6.06
N ALA A 63 -0.19 19.18 -4.88
CA ALA A 63 -1.05 20.11 -4.16
C ALA A 63 -1.26 21.43 -4.92
N ILE A 64 -0.18 22.05 -5.39
CA ILE A 64 -0.21 23.31 -6.14
C ILE A 64 -1.07 23.16 -7.39
N LEU A 65 -0.87 22.07 -8.15
CA LEU A 65 -1.61 21.88 -9.40
C LEU A 65 -3.09 21.60 -9.16
N VAL A 66 -3.44 20.72 -8.20
CA VAL A 66 -4.84 20.40 -7.89
C VAL A 66 -5.58 21.65 -7.40
N THR A 67 -5.04 22.34 -6.42
CA THR A 67 -5.71 23.49 -5.82
C THR A 67 -5.85 24.65 -6.80
N ASN A 68 -4.91 24.82 -7.73
CA ASN A 68 -4.91 25.90 -8.70
C ASN A 68 -5.53 25.53 -10.07
N ILE A 69 -6.19 24.36 -10.23
CA ILE A 69 -6.95 24.05 -11.46
C ILE A 69 -7.87 25.20 -11.89
N PRO A 70 -8.71 25.79 -10.99
CA PRO A 70 -9.58 26.91 -11.38
C PRO A 70 -8.79 28.12 -11.91
N TYR A 71 -7.68 28.45 -11.27
CA TYR A 71 -6.81 29.55 -11.70
C TYR A 71 -6.16 29.23 -13.07
N ILE A 72 -5.62 28.05 -13.28
CA ILE A 72 -4.98 27.62 -14.54
C ILE A 72 -6.00 27.69 -15.68
N VAL A 73 -7.21 27.16 -15.45
CA VAL A 73 -8.29 27.19 -16.45
C VAL A 73 -8.67 28.62 -16.79
N LEU A 74 -8.92 29.50 -15.81
CA LEU A 74 -9.25 30.90 -16.07
C LEU A 74 -8.15 31.62 -16.84
N MET A 75 -6.89 31.33 -16.54
CA MET A 75 -5.76 31.95 -17.23
C MET A 75 -5.53 31.43 -18.65
N LEU A 76 -5.79 30.18 -18.93
CA LEU A 76 -5.47 29.52 -20.22
C LEU A 76 -6.68 29.22 -21.10
N PHE A 77 -7.92 29.28 -20.58
CA PHE A 77 -9.11 29.12 -21.41
C PHE A 77 -9.30 30.28 -22.37
N PRO A 78 -9.76 30.10 -23.63
CA PRO A 78 -9.91 31.15 -24.63
C PRO A 78 -11.06 32.10 -24.28
N LEU A 79 -10.81 33.04 -23.39
CA LEU A 79 -11.77 34.07 -22.99
C LEU A 79 -11.25 35.48 -23.41
N HIS A 80 -11.99 36.19 -24.25
CA HIS A 80 -11.70 37.57 -24.68
C HIS A 80 -11.86 38.61 -23.56
N LEU A 81 -12.34 38.16 -22.39
CA LEU A 81 -12.41 39.01 -21.19
C LEU A 81 -11.06 39.26 -20.51
N LYS A 82 -9.99 38.50 -20.88
CA LYS A 82 -8.67 38.60 -20.25
C LYS A 82 -7.97 39.95 -20.40
N GLU A 83 -8.43 40.79 -21.31
CA GLU A 83 -7.91 42.16 -21.46
C GLU A 83 -8.52 43.16 -20.46
N ARG A 84 -9.64 42.79 -19.84
CA ARG A 84 -10.35 43.66 -18.92
C ARG A 84 -9.68 43.67 -17.53
N PRO A 85 -9.45 44.86 -16.94
CA PRO A 85 -8.84 44.96 -15.60
C PRO A 85 -9.62 44.21 -14.52
N PHE A 86 -10.95 44.08 -14.66
CA PHE A 86 -11.79 43.31 -13.77
C PHE A 86 -11.40 41.83 -13.77
N TYR A 87 -11.20 41.26 -14.95
CA TYR A 87 -10.84 39.82 -15.06
C TYR A 87 -9.48 39.52 -14.39
N HIS A 88 -8.50 40.40 -14.55
CA HIS A 88 -7.21 40.26 -13.87
C HIS A 88 -7.34 40.38 -12.35
N ARG A 89 -8.22 41.28 -11.87
CA ARG A 89 -8.51 41.37 -10.42
C ARG A 89 -9.16 40.11 -9.91
N LEU A 90 -10.11 39.50 -10.67
CA LEU A 90 -10.76 38.26 -10.35
C LEU A 90 -9.74 37.10 -10.27
N CYS A 91 -8.92 36.88 -11.31
CA CYS A 91 -7.91 35.85 -11.35
C CYS A 91 -6.90 35.96 -10.18
N ARG A 92 -6.45 37.23 -9.90
CA ARG A 92 -5.56 37.48 -8.76
C ARG A 92 -6.27 37.20 -7.43
N GLY A 93 -7.53 37.60 -7.30
CA GLY A 93 -8.34 37.30 -6.10
C GLY A 93 -8.45 35.80 -5.85
N ILE A 94 -8.83 35.02 -6.87
CA ILE A 94 -8.94 33.58 -6.81
C ILE A 94 -7.59 32.93 -6.43
N PHE A 95 -6.50 33.35 -7.10
CA PHE A 95 -5.16 32.87 -6.81
C PHE A 95 -4.75 33.13 -5.36
N LEU A 96 -4.94 34.33 -4.86
CA LEU A 96 -4.58 34.72 -3.49
C LEU A 96 -5.45 34.02 -2.44
N THR A 97 -6.75 33.86 -2.70
CA THR A 97 -7.66 33.20 -1.77
C THR A 97 -7.31 31.72 -1.64
N ILE A 98 -7.17 31.00 -2.75
CA ILE A 98 -6.84 29.57 -2.74
C ILE A 98 -5.50 29.33 -2.04
N ASN A 99 -4.46 30.08 -2.43
CA ASN A 99 -3.12 29.85 -1.92
C ASN A 99 -2.92 30.45 -0.52
N GLY A 100 -3.64 31.50 -0.17
CA GLY A 100 -3.73 32.01 1.20
C GLY A 100 -4.34 30.97 2.14
N LEU A 101 -5.45 30.34 1.74
CA LEU A 101 -6.05 29.27 2.52
C LEU A 101 -5.12 28.05 2.65
N ALA A 102 -4.51 27.62 1.54
CA ALA A 102 -3.54 26.51 1.54
C ALA A 102 -2.34 26.79 2.46
N LEU A 103 -1.86 28.04 2.49
CA LEU A 103 -0.78 28.45 3.37
C LEU A 103 -1.23 28.49 4.84
N ALA A 104 -2.43 29.03 5.12
CA ALA A 104 -2.98 29.07 6.46
C ALA A 104 -3.06 27.68 7.09
N ILE A 105 -3.63 26.71 6.36
CA ILE A 105 -3.74 25.34 6.85
C ILE A 105 -2.38 24.64 7.02
N ASN A 106 -1.37 24.93 6.19
CA ASN A 106 -0.02 24.41 6.38
C ASN A 106 0.63 24.98 7.65
N LEU A 107 0.45 26.26 7.95
CA LEU A 107 1.02 26.89 9.14
C LEU A 107 0.27 26.48 10.42
N CYS A 108 -1.05 26.37 10.37
CA CYS A 108 -1.83 25.83 11.49
C CYS A 108 -1.42 24.39 11.83
N ASP A 109 -1.20 23.57 10.80
CA ASP A 109 -0.80 22.18 10.96
C ASP A 109 0.61 22.05 11.59
N ALA A 110 1.49 23.03 11.43
CA ALA A 110 2.77 23.04 12.11
C ALA A 110 2.63 23.05 13.66
N VAL A 111 1.55 23.66 14.16
CA VAL A 111 1.20 23.62 15.60
C VAL A 111 0.47 22.34 15.96
N TYR A 112 -0.50 21.93 15.12
CA TYR A 112 -1.35 20.77 15.37
C TYR A 112 -0.58 19.44 15.35
N PHE A 113 0.49 19.35 14.56
CA PHE A 113 1.38 18.18 14.49
C PHE A 113 1.87 17.70 15.85
N ARG A 114 2.15 18.60 16.79
CA ARG A 114 2.63 18.25 18.14
C ARG A 114 1.67 17.34 18.92
N TYR A 115 0.40 17.39 18.57
CA TYR A 115 -0.66 16.60 19.19
C TYR A 115 -0.91 15.27 18.50
N THR A 116 -0.66 15.21 17.18
CA THR A 116 -1.03 14.07 16.35
C THR A 116 0.14 13.28 15.80
N MET A 117 1.36 13.87 15.78
CA MET A 117 2.57 13.31 15.17
C MET A 117 2.42 12.99 13.68
N ARG A 118 1.39 13.51 13.02
CA ARG A 118 1.06 13.28 11.60
C ARG A 118 0.47 14.52 10.94
N ARG A 119 0.48 14.56 9.61
CA ARG A 119 -0.20 15.61 8.84
C ARG A 119 -1.71 15.52 8.99
N THR A 120 -2.34 16.68 9.11
CA THR A 120 -3.80 16.82 9.16
C THR A 120 -4.45 16.23 7.90
N THR A 121 -5.43 15.39 8.10
CA THR A 121 -6.31 14.78 7.10
C THR A 121 -7.75 15.20 7.33
N THR A 122 -8.69 14.74 6.49
CA THR A 122 -10.11 15.08 6.65
C THR A 122 -10.74 14.58 7.95
N THR A 123 -10.10 13.67 8.68
CA THR A 123 -10.56 13.23 10.00
C THR A 123 -10.64 14.37 11.00
N VAL A 124 -9.83 15.43 10.83
CA VAL A 124 -9.86 16.62 11.67
C VAL A 124 -11.26 17.24 11.77
N PHE A 125 -12.05 17.18 10.70
CA PHE A 125 -13.42 17.74 10.72
C PHE A 125 -14.36 16.91 11.63
N SER A 126 -14.19 15.60 11.71
CA SER A 126 -14.94 14.75 12.64
C SER A 126 -14.43 14.88 14.08
N GLU A 127 -13.12 14.99 14.26
CA GLU A 127 -12.49 15.20 15.58
C GLU A 127 -13.01 16.48 16.25
N PHE A 128 -13.13 17.57 15.50
CA PHE A 128 -13.61 18.85 16.01
C PHE A 128 -15.13 19.03 15.98
N SER A 129 -15.89 18.13 15.34
CA SER A 129 -17.36 18.27 15.21
C SER A 129 -18.08 18.25 16.55
N ASN A 130 -17.51 17.57 17.55
CA ASN A 130 -18.09 17.42 18.88
C ASN A 130 -17.48 18.39 19.92
N GLU A 131 -16.59 19.28 19.48
CA GLU A 131 -15.89 20.20 20.40
C GLU A 131 -16.70 21.49 20.60
N GLY A 132 -17.30 21.64 21.79
CA GLY A 132 -18.16 22.78 22.10
C GLY A 132 -17.43 24.12 22.25
N ASN A 133 -16.10 24.14 22.38
CA ASN A 133 -15.29 25.36 22.63
C ASN A 133 -14.25 25.62 21.53
N LEU A 134 -14.53 25.24 20.29
CA LEU A 134 -13.62 25.45 19.15
C LEU A 134 -13.12 26.90 19.02
N GLY A 135 -14.01 27.88 19.19
CA GLY A 135 -13.65 29.29 19.10
C GLY A 135 -12.63 29.73 20.14
N GLY A 136 -12.78 29.25 21.38
CA GLY A 136 -11.82 29.51 22.46
C GLY A 136 -10.46 28.85 22.22
N ILE A 137 -10.44 27.64 21.72
CA ILE A 137 -9.22 26.90 21.38
C ILE A 137 -8.45 27.62 20.26
N PHE A 138 -9.14 27.95 19.16
CA PHE A 138 -8.50 28.67 18.05
C PHE A 138 -7.97 30.04 18.45
N LEU A 139 -8.72 30.77 19.26
CA LEU A 139 -8.27 32.09 19.76
C LEU A 139 -7.02 31.97 20.62
N THR A 140 -7.03 31.05 21.57
CA THR A 140 -5.91 30.81 22.49
C THR A 140 -4.64 30.40 21.73
N GLU A 141 -4.74 29.43 20.81
CA GLU A 141 -3.61 28.97 20.02
C GLU A 141 -3.11 30.05 19.04
N THR A 142 -4.02 30.86 18.45
CA THR A 142 -3.65 31.98 17.61
C THR A 142 -2.87 33.05 18.37
N LEU A 143 -3.31 33.39 19.59
CA LEU A 143 -2.62 34.35 20.45
C LEU A 143 -1.26 33.82 20.91
N ARG A 144 -1.18 32.53 21.25
CA ARG A 144 0.06 31.86 21.66
C ARG A 144 1.11 31.80 20.56
N HIS A 145 0.65 31.63 19.31
CA HIS A 145 1.48 31.51 18.11
C HIS A 145 1.34 32.72 17.17
N PHE A 146 1.11 33.95 17.72
CA PHE A 146 0.87 35.17 16.94
C PHE A 146 1.96 35.46 15.88
N TRP A 147 3.18 35.01 16.14
CA TRP A 147 4.29 35.15 15.18
C TRP A 147 4.06 34.40 13.88
N LEU A 148 3.36 33.23 13.89
CA LEU A 148 2.95 32.50 12.69
C LEU A 148 1.93 33.32 11.88
N VAL A 149 1.04 34.05 12.56
CA VAL A 149 0.09 34.96 11.89
C VAL A 149 0.84 36.07 11.20
N ILE A 150 1.87 36.65 11.83
CA ILE A 150 2.71 37.68 11.19
C ILE A 150 3.41 37.12 9.93
N ILE A 151 3.99 35.91 10.05
CA ILE A 151 4.62 35.22 8.91
C ILE A 151 3.60 34.96 7.79
N PHE A 152 2.42 34.46 8.13
CA PHE A 152 1.32 34.26 7.17
C PHE A 152 1.00 35.55 6.41
N VAL A 153 0.79 36.67 7.12
CA VAL A 153 0.49 37.95 6.52
C VAL A 153 1.61 38.40 5.59
N LEU A 154 2.87 38.28 6.00
CA LEU A 154 4.03 38.63 5.19
C LEU A 154 4.14 37.77 3.93
N MET A 155 3.87 36.46 4.02
CA MET A 155 3.91 35.53 2.88
C MET A 155 2.78 35.85 1.89
N VAL A 156 1.54 36.12 2.35
CA VAL A 156 0.41 36.51 1.49
C VAL A 156 0.66 37.87 0.85
N TRP A 157 1.20 38.82 1.61
CA TRP A 157 1.60 40.12 1.07
C TRP A 157 2.69 39.97 0.00
N GLY A 158 3.68 39.10 0.22
CA GLY A 158 4.70 38.75 -0.78
C GLY A 158 4.09 38.21 -2.06
N LEU A 159 3.16 37.22 -1.95
CA LEU A 159 2.42 36.69 -3.08
C LEU A 159 1.65 37.81 -3.83
N TYR A 160 0.96 38.69 -3.10
CA TYR A 160 0.24 39.82 -3.69
C TYR A 160 1.18 40.75 -4.46
N ARG A 161 2.35 41.09 -3.92
CA ARG A 161 3.34 42.02 -4.51
C ARG A 161 4.06 41.39 -5.72
N LEU A 162 4.35 40.09 -5.67
CA LEU A 162 5.09 39.42 -6.73
C LEU A 162 4.19 38.82 -7.82
N TYR A 163 2.87 38.77 -7.61
CA TYR A 163 1.92 38.30 -8.60
C TYR A 163 2.05 39.01 -9.93
N ARG A 164 2.20 38.27 -11.01
CA ARG A 164 2.27 38.84 -12.37
C ARG A 164 0.94 38.71 -13.09
N THR A 165 0.46 39.84 -13.62
CA THR A 165 -0.68 39.93 -14.53
C THR A 165 -0.20 39.75 -15.97
N PRO A 166 -0.91 38.94 -16.80
CA PRO A 166 -0.59 38.86 -18.23
C PRO A 166 -0.77 40.22 -18.91
N ARG A 167 0.10 40.47 -19.88
CA ARG A 167 0.00 41.67 -20.72
C ARG A 167 -0.53 41.21 -22.08
N LEU A 168 -1.80 41.47 -22.33
CA LEU A 168 -2.47 41.19 -23.60
C LEU A 168 -2.92 42.48 -24.23
N ASP A 169 -2.57 42.67 -25.50
CA ASP A 169 -3.15 43.70 -26.39
C ASP A 169 -3.74 42.98 -27.61
N SER A 170 -5.05 42.66 -27.53
CA SER A 170 -5.75 41.91 -28.58
C SER A 170 -6.17 42.78 -29.74
N ARG A 171 -6.05 44.13 -29.65
CA ARG A 171 -6.46 45.06 -30.71
C ARG A 171 -5.81 44.75 -32.05
N HIS A 172 -4.70 44.06 -32.06
CA HIS A 172 -3.91 43.68 -33.24
C HIS A 172 -3.88 42.17 -33.52
N LEU A 173 -4.61 41.35 -32.73
CA LEU A 173 -4.66 39.91 -32.90
C LEU A 173 -5.99 39.48 -33.53
N SER A 174 -5.92 38.62 -34.54
CA SER A 174 -7.09 37.91 -35.04
C SER A 174 -7.64 37.01 -33.93
N TRP A 175 -8.96 37.11 -33.63
CA TRP A 175 -9.61 36.37 -32.55
C TRP A 175 -9.38 34.85 -32.66
N TRP A 176 -9.41 34.27 -33.85
CA TRP A 176 -9.16 32.83 -34.05
C TRP A 176 -7.71 32.43 -33.74
N ARG A 177 -6.72 33.32 -33.99
CA ARG A 177 -5.31 33.05 -33.64
C ARG A 177 -5.11 33.09 -32.13
N TYR A 178 -5.80 33.96 -31.45
CA TYR A 178 -5.79 34.02 -30.01
C TYR A 178 -6.41 32.77 -29.38
N ASP A 179 -7.61 32.36 -29.87
CA ASP A 179 -8.30 31.16 -29.39
C ASP A 179 -7.47 29.89 -29.66
N LEU A 180 -6.92 29.78 -30.87
CA LEU A 180 -6.04 28.63 -31.20
C LEU A 180 -4.79 28.61 -30.31
N ALA A 181 -4.12 29.74 -30.11
CA ALA A 181 -2.91 29.76 -29.27
C ALA A 181 -3.19 29.47 -27.80
N THR A 182 -4.33 29.92 -27.26
CA THR A 182 -4.73 29.63 -25.89
C THR A 182 -5.17 28.16 -25.71
N LEU A 183 -5.89 27.60 -26.69
CA LEU A 183 -6.24 26.19 -26.70
C LEU A 183 -5.00 25.30 -26.82
N LEU A 184 -4.06 25.63 -27.70
CA LEU A 184 -2.78 24.91 -27.80
C LEU A 184 -1.96 25.03 -26.52
N SER A 185 -1.96 26.19 -25.86
CA SER A 185 -1.30 26.38 -24.56
C SER A 185 -1.94 25.50 -23.47
N LEU A 186 -3.28 25.44 -23.43
CA LEU A 186 -4.01 24.59 -22.49
C LEU A 186 -3.74 23.11 -22.78
N ALA A 187 -3.80 22.70 -24.05
CA ALA A 187 -3.52 21.33 -24.47
C ALA A 187 -2.06 20.92 -24.16
N ALA A 188 -1.11 21.85 -24.30
CA ALA A 188 0.28 21.60 -23.95
C ALA A 188 0.51 21.49 -22.43
N VAL A 189 -0.21 22.28 -21.63
CA VAL A 189 -0.06 22.30 -20.16
C VAL A 189 -0.81 21.15 -19.50
N ALA A 190 -1.95 20.72 -20.04
CA ALA A 190 -2.80 19.69 -19.44
C ALA A 190 -2.07 18.37 -19.12
N PRO A 191 -1.24 17.77 -20.00
CA PRO A 191 -0.48 16.57 -19.68
C PRO A 191 0.48 16.76 -18.50
N PHE A 192 1.13 17.94 -18.39
CA PHE A 192 2.03 18.26 -17.28
C PHE A 192 1.27 18.44 -15.96
N VAL A 193 0.08 19.04 -16.02
CA VAL A 193 -0.81 19.16 -14.85
C VAL A 193 -1.24 17.77 -14.39
N VAL A 194 -1.70 16.92 -15.31
CA VAL A 194 -2.10 15.55 -14.98
C VAL A 194 -0.93 14.75 -14.42
N ALA A 195 0.24 14.78 -15.07
CA ALA A 195 1.43 14.09 -14.60
C ALA A 195 1.90 14.61 -13.23
N GLY A 196 1.91 15.93 -13.02
CA GLY A 196 2.27 16.53 -11.73
C GLY A 196 1.31 16.14 -10.60
N ILE A 197 0.00 16.08 -10.88
CA ILE A 197 -1.01 15.63 -9.93
C ILE A 197 -0.82 14.14 -9.59
N ARG A 198 -0.47 13.32 -10.58
CA ARG A 198 -0.24 11.89 -10.40
C ARG A 198 1.10 11.55 -9.74
N GLY A 199 2.07 12.45 -9.78
CA GLY A 199 3.44 12.24 -9.29
C GLY A 199 4.40 11.67 -10.34
N GLY A 200 4.01 11.64 -11.62
CA GLY A 200 4.88 11.19 -12.72
C GLY A 200 4.16 10.98 -14.05
N PHE A 201 4.95 10.80 -15.12
CA PHE A 201 4.46 10.61 -16.49
C PHE A 201 4.19 9.15 -16.85
N ALA A 202 4.78 8.18 -16.11
CA ALA A 202 4.62 6.79 -16.44
C ALA A 202 3.17 6.31 -16.29
N THR A 203 2.67 5.56 -17.27
CA THR A 203 1.30 4.99 -17.25
C THR A 203 1.10 4.01 -16.10
N ALA A 204 2.17 3.33 -15.70
CA ALA A 204 2.22 2.41 -14.57
C ALA A 204 2.10 3.11 -13.20
N VAL A 205 2.42 4.40 -13.10
CA VAL A 205 2.37 5.14 -11.84
C VAL A 205 0.91 5.42 -11.47
N ARG A 206 0.43 4.78 -10.39
CA ARG A 206 -0.84 5.15 -9.75
C ARG A 206 -0.70 6.57 -9.16
N PRO A 207 -1.81 7.33 -9.06
CA PRO A 207 -1.76 8.63 -8.40
C PRO A 207 -1.14 8.51 -7.00
N ILE A 208 -0.16 9.38 -6.71
CA ILE A 208 0.53 9.38 -5.41
C ILE A 208 -0.46 9.51 -4.26
N THR A 209 -0.19 8.77 -3.20
CA THR A 209 -0.98 8.73 -1.95
C THR A 209 -0.14 9.26 -0.79
N ILE A 210 -0.75 9.42 0.38
CA ILE A 210 -0.04 9.82 1.60
C ILE A 210 1.12 8.86 1.90
N SER A 211 0.89 7.55 1.76
CA SER A 211 1.89 6.52 2.02
C SER A 211 3.16 6.63 1.17
N ASN A 212 3.08 7.22 -0.02
CA ASN A 212 4.28 7.43 -0.84
C ASN A 212 5.31 8.37 -0.19
N ALA A 213 4.95 9.15 0.83
CA ALA A 213 5.92 9.93 1.59
C ALA A 213 6.97 9.06 2.29
N ASN A 214 6.58 7.84 2.71
CA ASN A 214 7.47 6.91 3.41
C ASN A 214 8.67 6.42 2.56
N GLN A 215 8.65 6.62 1.25
CA GLN A 215 9.81 6.29 0.41
C GLN A 215 11.00 7.25 0.58
N TYR A 216 10.81 8.42 1.22
CA TYR A 216 11.81 9.48 1.41
C TYR A 216 12.25 9.61 2.86
N VAL A 217 11.86 8.71 3.75
CA VAL A 217 12.09 8.82 5.19
C VAL A 217 12.53 7.50 5.80
N ASP A 218 13.24 7.58 6.91
CA ASP A 218 13.66 6.41 7.69
C ASP A 218 12.66 6.10 8.82
N ARG A 219 11.95 7.12 9.32
CA ARG A 219 10.98 6.99 10.40
C ARG A 219 9.61 7.51 9.95
N PRO A 220 8.51 6.81 10.27
CA PRO A 220 7.15 7.21 9.86
C PRO A 220 6.78 8.67 10.21
N VAL A 221 7.25 9.18 11.36
CA VAL A 221 7.00 10.56 11.80
C VAL A 221 7.57 11.61 10.80
N GLU A 222 8.65 11.29 10.14
CA GLU A 222 9.33 12.17 9.18
C GLU A 222 8.53 12.36 7.89
N ALA A 223 7.63 11.43 7.57
CA ALA A 223 6.72 11.56 6.42
C ALA A 223 5.85 12.84 6.53
N ALA A 224 5.58 13.31 7.74
CA ALA A 224 4.88 14.57 7.95
C ALA A 224 5.67 15.78 7.42
N LEU A 225 7.00 15.75 7.39
CA LEU A 225 7.82 16.79 6.78
C LEU A 225 7.80 16.73 5.25
N VAL A 226 7.74 15.53 4.67
CA VAL A 226 7.65 15.32 3.21
C VAL A 226 6.29 15.76 2.67
N LEU A 227 5.20 15.43 3.35
CA LEU A 227 3.84 15.82 2.99
C LEU A 227 3.60 17.33 3.17
N ASN A 228 2.52 17.83 2.59
CA ASN A 228 1.91 19.11 2.91
C ASN A 228 0.41 18.93 3.19
N THR A 229 -0.17 19.81 3.97
CA THR A 229 -1.55 19.69 4.46
C THR A 229 -2.60 19.79 3.35
N PRO A 230 -2.50 20.69 2.36
CA PRO A 230 -3.42 20.69 1.21
C PRO A 230 -3.45 19.35 0.48
N PHE A 231 -2.29 18.71 0.27
CA PHE A 231 -2.21 17.39 -0.33
C PHE A 231 -2.95 16.35 0.52
N SER A 232 -2.62 16.27 1.80
CA SER A 232 -3.21 15.30 2.73
C SER A 232 -4.72 15.44 2.81
N LEU A 233 -5.23 16.69 2.86
CA LEU A 233 -6.67 16.94 2.88
C LEU A 233 -7.36 16.47 1.60
N TYR A 234 -6.94 16.94 0.41
CA TYR A 234 -7.67 16.57 -0.81
C TYR A 234 -7.58 15.08 -1.14
N ARG A 235 -6.51 14.40 -0.72
CA ARG A 235 -6.35 12.96 -0.94
C ARG A 235 -7.20 12.10 -0.03
N THR A 236 -7.72 12.67 1.05
CA THR A 236 -8.55 11.97 2.03
C THR A 236 -10.02 12.37 1.97
N ILE A 237 -10.39 13.41 1.20
CA ILE A 237 -11.79 13.79 0.98
C ILE A 237 -12.58 12.62 0.36
N GLY A 238 -13.71 12.27 0.97
CA GLY A 238 -14.62 11.23 0.48
C GLY A 238 -14.05 9.82 0.55
N LYS A 239 -12.90 9.60 1.20
CA LYS A 239 -12.41 8.28 1.54
C LYS A 239 -13.07 7.83 2.82
N ALA A 240 -13.72 6.66 2.76
CA ALA A 240 -14.24 6.01 3.96
C ALA A 240 -13.10 5.78 4.93
N VAL A 241 -13.24 6.29 6.11
CA VAL A 241 -12.32 6.03 7.21
C VAL A 241 -12.85 4.83 7.96
N PHE A 242 -11.99 4.08 8.60
CA PHE A 242 -12.40 2.98 9.45
C PHE A 242 -13.32 3.50 10.57
N VAL A 243 -14.49 2.89 10.69
CA VAL A 243 -15.48 3.24 11.72
C VAL A 243 -15.51 2.11 12.73
N VAL A 244 -15.27 2.42 13.99
CA VAL A 244 -15.32 1.44 15.08
C VAL A 244 -16.76 1.06 15.34
N PRO A 245 -17.14 -0.21 15.17
CA PRO A 245 -18.48 -0.67 15.55
C PRO A 245 -18.58 -0.85 17.07
N ASP A 246 -19.77 -0.75 17.62
CA ASP A 246 -20.02 -0.93 19.05
C ASP A 246 -20.57 -2.35 19.30
N TYR A 247 -19.76 -3.38 19.06
CA TYR A 247 -20.13 -4.76 19.36
C TYR A 247 -19.86 -5.14 20.81
N TYR A 248 -18.79 -4.59 21.38
CA TYR A 248 -18.32 -4.83 22.72
C TYR A 248 -18.07 -3.50 23.44
N ALA A 249 -18.84 -3.25 24.50
CA ALA A 249 -18.62 -2.08 25.36
C ALA A 249 -17.40 -2.27 26.27
N ASP A 250 -17.12 -3.50 26.68
CA ASP A 250 -15.96 -3.84 27.52
C ASP A 250 -14.81 -4.39 26.65
N ARG A 251 -13.74 -3.60 26.56
CA ARG A 251 -12.51 -3.99 25.84
C ARG A 251 -11.88 -5.26 26.42
N GLN A 252 -11.93 -5.48 27.74
CA GLN A 252 -11.35 -6.67 28.33
C GLN A 252 -12.15 -7.94 27.94
N GLU A 253 -13.47 -7.84 27.81
CA GLU A 253 -14.29 -8.92 27.31
C GLU A 253 -13.91 -9.25 25.85
N MET A 254 -13.78 -8.25 25.00
CA MET A 254 -13.38 -8.39 23.61
C MET A 254 -11.99 -9.03 23.49
N GLU A 255 -11.01 -8.58 24.29
CA GLU A 255 -9.64 -9.11 24.29
C GLU A 255 -9.55 -10.56 24.78
N ARG A 256 -10.48 -11.03 25.62
CA ARG A 256 -10.57 -12.45 26.00
C ARG A 256 -11.10 -13.34 24.90
N ILE A 257 -11.90 -12.77 23.98
CA ILE A 257 -12.43 -13.49 22.81
C ILE A 257 -11.35 -13.53 21.73
N TYR A 258 -10.74 -12.40 21.43
CA TYR A 258 -9.70 -12.27 20.42
C TYR A 258 -8.74 -11.12 20.74
N THR A 259 -7.44 -11.39 20.69
CA THR A 259 -6.39 -10.37 20.77
C THR A 259 -5.33 -10.58 19.70
N PRO A 260 -4.96 -9.54 18.94
CA PRO A 260 -3.87 -9.59 17.98
C PRO A 260 -2.48 -9.34 18.61
N VAL A 261 -2.37 -9.37 19.92
CA VAL A 261 -1.10 -9.23 20.65
C VAL A 261 -0.62 -10.62 21.07
N HIS A 262 0.46 -11.04 20.47
CA HIS A 262 1.09 -12.34 20.74
C HIS A 262 2.09 -12.20 21.88
N GLN A 263 2.06 -13.18 22.79
CA GLN A 263 3.05 -13.31 23.84
C GLN A 263 4.03 -14.45 23.50
N PRO A 264 5.29 -14.35 23.90
CA PRO A 264 6.23 -15.47 23.74
C PRO A 264 5.66 -16.74 24.37
N ALA A 265 5.65 -17.84 23.59
CA ALA A 265 5.01 -19.08 24.05
C ALA A 265 5.87 -19.90 25.01
N ASP A 266 7.19 -19.73 24.97
CA ASP A 266 8.15 -20.55 25.70
C ASP A 266 9.43 -19.79 26.07
N SER A 267 10.27 -20.47 26.87
CA SER A 267 11.60 -19.99 27.27
C SER A 267 12.72 -20.55 26.36
N VAL A 268 12.37 -21.12 25.22
CA VAL A 268 13.35 -21.66 24.26
C VAL A 268 14.11 -20.49 23.63
N PRO A 269 15.45 -20.55 23.58
CA PRO A 269 16.23 -19.51 22.93
C PRO A 269 15.87 -19.36 21.44
N MET A 270 15.81 -18.11 20.99
CA MET A 270 15.54 -17.78 19.60
C MET A 270 16.54 -18.45 18.64
N THR A 271 16.02 -19.12 17.63
CA THR A 271 16.82 -19.70 16.55
C THR A 271 17.08 -18.65 15.48
N LYS A 272 18.36 -18.35 15.22
CA LYS A 272 18.74 -17.31 14.22
C LYS A 272 18.90 -17.89 12.82
N LYS A 273 17.81 -18.37 12.21
CA LYS A 273 17.75 -18.78 10.80
C LYS A 273 17.43 -17.57 9.93
N ASN A 274 17.90 -17.59 8.70
CA ASN A 274 17.47 -16.64 7.69
C ASN A 274 15.98 -16.86 7.37
N VAL A 275 15.30 -15.79 6.97
CA VAL A 275 13.90 -15.83 6.52
C VAL A 275 13.80 -15.25 5.11
N VAL A 276 13.23 -16.01 4.19
CA VAL A 276 13.03 -15.63 2.80
C VAL A 276 11.54 -15.74 2.48
N VAL A 277 10.89 -14.62 2.17
CA VAL A 277 9.48 -14.57 1.78
C VAL A 277 9.36 -14.31 0.28
N LEU A 278 8.81 -15.26 -0.45
CA LEU A 278 8.55 -15.17 -1.89
C LEU A 278 7.07 -14.86 -2.08
N ILE A 279 6.77 -13.61 -2.44
CA ILE A 279 5.41 -13.15 -2.77
C ILE A 279 5.27 -13.21 -4.29
N VAL A 280 4.47 -14.15 -4.76
CA VAL A 280 4.34 -14.43 -6.19
C VAL A 280 3.06 -13.79 -6.72
N GLU A 281 3.21 -12.84 -7.63
CA GLU A 281 2.12 -12.05 -8.22
C GLU A 281 1.02 -12.94 -8.80
N SER A 282 -0.21 -12.78 -8.32
CA SER A 282 -1.43 -13.43 -8.83
C SER A 282 -1.38 -14.97 -8.93
N PHE A 283 -0.53 -15.62 -8.12
CA PHE A 283 -0.22 -17.05 -8.19
C PHE A 283 -1.23 -17.89 -7.38
N GLY A 284 -2.50 -17.87 -7.82
CA GLY A 284 -3.60 -18.54 -7.13
C GLY A 284 -3.36 -20.04 -6.91
N ARG A 285 -3.94 -20.57 -5.85
CA ARG A 285 -3.86 -22.00 -5.49
C ARG A 285 -4.33 -22.91 -6.62
N GLU A 286 -5.30 -22.46 -7.44
CA GLU A 286 -5.85 -23.20 -8.57
C GLU A 286 -4.77 -23.74 -9.51
N TYR A 287 -3.75 -22.94 -9.79
CA TYR A 287 -2.71 -23.27 -10.77
C TYR A 287 -1.74 -24.37 -10.32
N ILE A 288 -1.76 -24.77 -9.04
CA ILE A 288 -0.80 -25.67 -8.42
C ILE A 288 -1.36 -27.09 -8.39
N GLY A 289 -0.79 -27.98 -9.21
CA GLY A 289 -1.28 -29.35 -9.34
C GLY A 289 -1.26 -30.14 -8.06
N ALA A 290 -0.16 -30.07 -7.29
CA ALA A 290 0.02 -30.78 -6.01
C ALA A 290 -1.03 -30.39 -4.95
N LEU A 291 -1.58 -29.17 -5.01
CA LEU A 291 -2.62 -28.71 -4.08
C LEU A 291 -4.04 -29.00 -4.58
N ASN A 292 -4.20 -29.59 -5.76
CA ASN A 292 -5.46 -29.83 -6.46
C ASN A 292 -5.59 -31.26 -7.00
N ALA A 293 -5.06 -32.22 -6.28
CA ALA A 293 -4.99 -33.63 -6.72
C ALA A 293 -6.36 -34.26 -7.04
N THR A 294 -7.46 -33.70 -6.54
CA THR A 294 -8.82 -34.21 -6.78
C THR A 294 -9.55 -33.52 -7.93
N LEU A 295 -9.04 -32.40 -8.45
CA LEU A 295 -9.65 -31.70 -9.57
C LEU A 295 -9.68 -32.59 -10.84
N GLU A 296 -10.69 -32.40 -11.69
CA GLU A 296 -10.90 -33.14 -12.94
C GLU A 296 -10.88 -34.67 -12.74
N ASN A 297 -11.40 -35.13 -11.61
CA ASN A 297 -11.37 -36.57 -11.22
C ASN A 297 -9.95 -37.12 -11.11
N GLY A 298 -9.01 -36.32 -10.57
CA GLY A 298 -7.61 -36.72 -10.36
C GLY A 298 -6.71 -36.61 -11.60
N ARG A 299 -7.21 -36.01 -12.68
CA ARG A 299 -6.43 -35.82 -13.93
C ARG A 299 -5.73 -34.47 -13.99
N TYR A 300 -6.17 -33.50 -13.20
CA TYR A 300 -5.57 -32.17 -13.17
C TYR A 300 -4.09 -32.22 -12.78
N ARG A 301 -3.25 -31.51 -13.51
CA ARG A 301 -1.80 -31.44 -13.26
C ARG A 301 -1.30 -30.04 -12.93
N GLY A 302 -2.17 -29.04 -13.09
CA GLY A 302 -1.78 -27.64 -12.89
C GLY A 302 -0.73 -27.13 -13.90
N TYR A 303 -0.10 -26.05 -13.54
CA TYR A 303 0.84 -25.32 -14.41
C TYR A 303 2.20 -25.10 -13.74
N THR A 304 2.47 -25.75 -12.59
CA THR A 304 3.57 -25.39 -11.67
C THR A 304 4.44 -26.59 -11.25
N PRO A 305 5.05 -27.32 -12.22
CA PRO A 305 5.81 -28.53 -11.90
C PRO A 305 7.00 -28.29 -10.93
N ASN A 306 7.62 -27.10 -10.95
CA ASN A 306 8.73 -26.77 -10.03
C ASN A 306 8.21 -26.52 -8.60
N VAL A 307 7.12 -25.76 -8.47
CA VAL A 307 6.47 -25.53 -7.17
C VAL A 307 5.86 -26.82 -6.64
N ASP A 308 5.28 -27.69 -7.48
CA ASP A 308 4.81 -29.03 -7.08
C ASP A 308 5.95 -29.87 -6.51
N SER A 309 7.14 -29.83 -7.13
CA SER A 309 8.35 -30.48 -6.61
C SER A 309 8.84 -29.89 -5.29
N LEU A 310 8.66 -28.57 -5.08
CA LEU A 310 8.97 -27.92 -3.80
C LEU A 310 7.98 -28.36 -2.71
N ILE A 311 6.69 -28.40 -3.03
CA ILE A 311 5.60 -28.83 -2.12
C ILE A 311 5.87 -30.24 -1.57
N ALA A 312 6.37 -31.14 -2.41
CA ALA A 312 6.72 -32.50 -1.97
C ALA A 312 7.77 -32.55 -0.83
N ARG A 313 8.42 -31.43 -0.52
CA ARG A 313 9.44 -31.27 0.52
C ARG A 313 9.11 -30.15 1.52
N SER A 314 7.88 -29.69 1.53
CA SER A 314 7.44 -28.51 2.30
C SER A 314 6.30 -28.85 3.26
N ILE A 315 6.03 -27.92 4.17
CA ILE A 315 4.78 -27.89 4.92
C ILE A 315 3.77 -27.11 4.08
N THR A 316 2.59 -27.70 3.91
CA THR A 316 1.45 -27.08 3.22
C THR A 316 0.15 -27.29 4.00
N PHE A 317 -0.91 -26.63 3.57
CA PHE A 317 -2.20 -26.64 4.26
C PHE A 317 -3.30 -27.10 3.30
N THR A 318 -4.24 -27.90 3.80
CA THR A 318 -5.38 -28.37 3.02
C THR A 318 -6.26 -27.20 2.57
N ARG A 319 -6.35 -26.15 3.40
CA ARG A 319 -7.07 -24.90 3.11
C ARG A 319 -6.19 -23.72 3.39
N SER A 320 -6.00 -22.86 2.40
CA SER A 320 -5.22 -21.63 2.56
C SER A 320 -5.78 -20.49 1.73
N PHE A 321 -5.79 -19.27 2.32
CA PHE A 321 -6.48 -18.10 1.77
C PHE A 321 -5.60 -16.86 1.80
N CYS A 322 -5.80 -15.97 0.82
CA CYS A 322 -5.33 -14.59 0.89
C CYS A 322 -6.34 -13.71 1.65
N ASN A 323 -5.88 -12.57 2.15
CA ASN A 323 -6.69 -11.64 2.94
C ASN A 323 -7.09 -10.39 2.15
N GLY A 324 -6.86 -10.37 0.84
CA GLY A 324 -7.22 -9.29 -0.06
C GLY A 324 -7.24 -9.74 -1.51
N ARG A 325 -7.64 -8.82 -2.41
CA ARG A 325 -7.81 -9.09 -3.84
C ARG A 325 -6.86 -8.28 -4.73
N LYS A 326 -5.94 -7.54 -4.14
CA LYS A 326 -4.97 -6.68 -4.83
C LYS A 326 -3.61 -6.79 -4.17
N SER A 327 -2.56 -6.53 -4.92
CA SER A 327 -1.18 -6.57 -4.40
C SER A 327 -0.96 -5.64 -3.20
N ILE A 328 -1.65 -4.48 -3.18
CA ILE A 328 -1.60 -3.54 -2.06
C ILE A 328 -2.25 -4.09 -0.77
N ASP A 329 -3.11 -5.10 -0.87
CA ASP A 329 -3.74 -5.80 0.26
C ASP A 329 -2.86 -6.96 0.74
N GLY A 330 -2.30 -7.72 -0.21
CA GLY A 330 -1.52 -8.92 0.07
C GLY A 330 -0.22 -8.62 0.82
N MET A 331 0.46 -7.56 0.46
CA MET A 331 1.74 -7.21 1.06
C MET A 331 1.65 -6.93 2.57
N PRO A 332 0.70 -6.10 3.08
CA PRO A 332 0.49 -5.94 4.51
C PRO A 332 0.03 -7.23 5.21
N SER A 333 -0.79 -8.03 4.53
CA SER A 333 -1.27 -9.29 5.09
C SER A 333 -0.12 -10.27 5.34
N ILE A 334 0.78 -10.40 4.37
CA ILE A 334 1.92 -11.32 4.43
C ILE A 334 3.01 -10.83 5.39
N LEU A 335 3.39 -9.57 5.28
CA LEU A 335 4.59 -9.04 5.95
C LEU A 335 4.32 -8.41 7.32
N SER A 336 3.07 -8.00 7.59
CA SER A 336 2.69 -7.32 8.83
C SER A 336 1.51 -7.99 9.55
N GLY A 337 0.95 -9.06 8.99
CA GLY A 337 -0.18 -9.77 9.61
C GLY A 337 -1.46 -8.92 9.73
N ILE A 338 -1.70 -8.01 8.77
CA ILE A 338 -2.84 -7.08 8.77
C ILE A 338 -3.76 -7.43 7.59
N PRO A 339 -4.99 -7.94 7.83
CA PRO A 339 -5.92 -8.25 6.75
C PRO A 339 -6.47 -6.96 6.11
N MET A 340 -7.02 -7.07 4.90
CA MET A 340 -7.73 -5.98 4.26
C MET A 340 -9.21 -6.04 4.64
N PHE A 341 -9.69 -5.02 5.36
CA PHE A 341 -11.12 -4.78 5.59
C PHE A 341 -11.52 -3.41 5.08
N VAL A 342 -12.67 -3.33 4.42
CA VAL A 342 -13.33 -2.14 3.85
C VAL A 342 -12.51 -1.49 2.74
N GLU A 343 -11.32 -0.96 3.05
CA GLU A 343 -10.40 -0.32 2.12
C GLU A 343 -8.96 -0.75 2.45
N PRO A 344 -8.07 -0.86 1.45
CA PRO A 344 -6.65 -1.07 1.70
C PRO A 344 -6.10 0.03 2.61
N PHE A 345 -5.73 -0.32 3.84
CA PHE A 345 -5.37 0.71 4.84
C PHE A 345 -4.22 1.61 4.37
N PHE A 346 -3.33 1.07 3.57
CA PHE A 346 -2.19 1.82 3.02
C PHE A 346 -2.59 2.90 2.01
N LEU A 347 -3.83 2.88 1.49
CA LEU A 347 -4.41 3.94 0.65
C LEU A 347 -5.25 4.96 1.45
N THR A 348 -5.36 4.78 2.76
CA THR A 348 -6.13 5.61 3.68
C THR A 348 -5.22 6.45 4.59
N PRO A 349 -5.75 7.36 5.42
CA PRO A 349 -4.95 8.04 6.44
C PRO A 349 -4.23 7.12 7.43
N ALA A 350 -4.75 5.91 7.66
CA ALA A 350 -4.11 4.91 8.52
C ALA A 350 -2.76 4.41 7.98
N SER A 351 -2.40 4.74 6.73
CA SER A 351 -1.05 4.52 6.17
C SER A 351 0.06 5.23 6.96
N MET A 352 -0.31 6.22 7.76
CA MET A 352 0.62 6.95 8.63
C MET A 352 0.78 6.31 10.01
N ASN A 353 0.06 5.23 10.29
CA ASN A 353 0.19 4.50 11.54
C ASN A 353 1.56 3.81 11.64
N HIS A 354 2.00 3.62 12.87
CA HIS A 354 3.18 2.83 13.15
C HIS A 354 2.85 1.35 12.96
N VAL A 355 3.45 0.74 11.96
CA VAL A 355 3.20 -0.67 11.61
C VAL A 355 4.44 -1.49 11.88
N SER A 356 4.31 -2.57 12.65
CA SER A 356 5.34 -3.60 12.75
C SER A 356 5.16 -4.66 11.67
N GLY A 357 6.24 -5.34 11.33
CA GLY A 357 6.21 -6.47 10.40
C GLY A 357 7.38 -7.41 10.66
N ILE A 358 7.46 -8.50 9.92
CA ILE A 358 8.55 -9.50 10.05
C ILE A 358 9.91 -8.79 10.02
N ALA A 359 10.10 -7.81 9.12
CA ALA A 359 11.35 -7.09 8.96
C ALA A 359 11.73 -6.28 10.21
N SER A 360 10.81 -5.47 10.76
CA SER A 360 11.11 -4.66 11.96
C SER A 360 11.35 -5.51 13.20
N LEU A 361 10.58 -6.60 13.37
CA LEU A 361 10.76 -7.51 14.49
C LEU A 361 12.14 -8.18 14.44
N LEU A 362 12.53 -8.71 13.28
CA LEU A 362 13.81 -9.41 13.12
C LEU A 362 15.01 -8.43 13.07
N ALA A 363 14.84 -7.22 12.52
CA ALA A 363 15.87 -6.17 12.59
C ALA A 363 16.21 -5.84 14.06
N GLY A 364 15.21 -5.83 14.95
CA GLY A 364 15.40 -5.67 16.40
C GLY A 364 16.20 -6.80 17.06
N GLU A 365 16.36 -7.95 16.39
CA GLU A 365 17.16 -9.10 16.80
C GLU A 365 18.51 -9.19 16.05
N GLY A 366 18.86 -8.15 15.28
CA GLY A 366 20.14 -8.03 14.59
C GLY A 366 20.18 -8.63 13.17
N TYR A 367 19.02 -8.91 12.57
CA TYR A 367 18.94 -9.33 11.16
C TYR A 367 19.19 -8.15 10.21
N GLN A 368 19.86 -8.42 9.10
CA GLN A 368 19.80 -7.55 7.94
C GLN A 368 18.48 -7.78 7.19
N THR A 369 17.81 -6.69 6.78
CA THR A 369 16.52 -6.81 6.13
C THR A 369 16.50 -6.10 4.78
N ALA A 370 15.96 -6.77 3.74
CA ALA A 370 15.88 -6.21 2.39
C ALA A 370 14.61 -6.65 1.66
N PHE A 371 13.99 -5.71 0.95
CA PHE A 371 12.85 -5.95 0.07
C PHE A 371 13.26 -5.81 -1.39
N PHE A 372 12.76 -6.70 -2.25
CA PHE A 372 13.09 -6.78 -3.67
C PHE A 372 11.84 -6.73 -4.53
N HIS A 373 11.85 -5.87 -5.56
CA HIS A 373 10.78 -5.82 -6.56
C HIS A 373 11.32 -5.26 -7.87
N GLY A 374 11.20 -6.01 -8.96
CA GLY A 374 11.79 -5.68 -10.26
C GLY A 374 11.25 -4.44 -10.97
N ALA A 375 10.26 -3.74 -10.42
CA ALA A 375 9.74 -2.48 -10.92
C ALA A 375 10.57 -1.28 -10.46
N GLN A 376 10.30 -0.11 -11.07
CA GLN A 376 10.89 1.16 -10.64
C GLN A 376 10.59 1.42 -9.14
N ARG A 377 11.55 2.01 -8.45
CA ARG A 377 11.36 2.48 -7.08
C ARG A 377 10.14 3.41 -7.02
N GLY A 378 9.35 3.28 -6.01
CA GLY A 378 8.09 4.04 -5.89
C GLY A 378 6.90 3.46 -6.65
N SER A 379 7.09 2.47 -7.53
CA SER A 379 5.97 1.76 -8.15
C SER A 379 5.05 1.17 -7.08
N MET A 380 3.74 1.37 -7.24
CA MET A 380 2.66 0.84 -6.38
C MET A 380 2.80 1.16 -4.87
N GLY A 381 3.77 2.00 -4.46
CA GLY A 381 4.02 2.33 -3.05
C GLY A 381 4.79 1.25 -2.27
N PHE A 382 5.36 0.24 -2.93
CA PHE A 382 6.03 -0.88 -2.26
C PHE A 382 7.26 -0.45 -1.47
N GLN A 383 8.06 0.48 -2.01
CA GLN A 383 9.20 1.01 -1.27
C GLN A 383 8.77 1.75 0.00
N ALA A 384 7.68 2.51 -0.08
CA ALA A 384 7.13 3.23 1.07
C ALA A 384 6.67 2.25 2.16
N PHE A 385 5.95 1.18 1.77
CA PHE A 385 5.53 0.14 2.70
C PHE A 385 6.74 -0.59 3.32
N ALA A 386 7.70 -1.01 2.50
CA ALA A 386 8.87 -1.72 2.98
C ALA A 386 9.64 -0.91 4.04
N ARG A 387 9.86 0.38 3.78
CA ARG A 387 10.51 1.27 4.76
C ARG A 387 9.68 1.44 6.04
N SER A 388 8.37 1.67 5.93
CA SER A 388 7.50 1.85 7.10
C SER A 388 7.41 0.61 8.00
N THR A 389 7.63 -0.58 7.44
CA THR A 389 7.59 -1.87 8.15
C THR A 389 8.98 -2.40 8.55
N GLY A 390 10.03 -1.59 8.38
CA GLY A 390 11.36 -1.83 8.94
C GLY A 390 12.36 -2.53 8.03
N PHE A 391 12.10 -2.62 6.70
CA PHE A 391 13.13 -3.05 5.77
C PHE A 391 14.22 -1.98 5.64
N GLN A 392 15.46 -2.36 5.92
CA GLN A 392 16.63 -1.48 5.87
C GLN A 392 17.03 -1.15 4.44
N GLN A 393 16.83 -2.07 3.51
CA GLN A 393 17.19 -1.94 2.11
C GLN A 393 16.01 -2.25 1.20
N TYR A 394 15.97 -1.57 0.06
CA TYR A 394 15.00 -1.82 -1.01
C TYR A 394 15.76 -1.88 -2.33
N TYR A 395 15.59 -2.97 -3.05
CA TYR A 395 16.19 -3.21 -4.36
C TYR A 395 15.12 -3.20 -5.44
N GLY A 396 15.14 -2.16 -6.28
CA GLY A 396 14.26 -1.98 -7.42
C GLY A 396 14.96 -2.21 -8.75
N ARG A 397 14.30 -1.84 -9.84
CA ARG A 397 14.85 -1.90 -11.19
C ARG A 397 16.15 -1.12 -11.31
N GLU A 398 16.22 0.08 -10.73
CA GLU A 398 17.41 0.94 -10.79
C GLU A 398 18.64 0.26 -10.16
N ASP A 399 18.45 -0.57 -9.14
CA ASP A 399 19.55 -1.33 -8.52
C ASP A 399 19.96 -2.53 -9.37
N TYR A 400 18.97 -3.13 -10.05
CA TYR A 400 19.22 -4.20 -11.04
C TYR A 400 20.03 -3.68 -12.22
N ASP A 401 19.60 -2.55 -12.81
CA ASP A 401 20.25 -1.93 -13.97
C ASP A 401 21.68 -1.46 -13.65
N ALA A 402 21.94 -1.08 -12.40
CA ALA A 402 23.27 -0.67 -11.95
C ALA A 402 24.23 -1.86 -11.71
N ASP A 403 23.74 -3.10 -11.63
CA ASP A 403 24.55 -4.28 -11.36
C ASP A 403 25.00 -4.94 -12.68
N SER A 404 26.24 -4.71 -13.07
CA SER A 404 26.83 -5.19 -14.33
C SER A 404 26.86 -6.72 -14.50
N ARG A 405 26.48 -7.50 -13.49
CA ARG A 405 26.35 -8.96 -13.56
C ARG A 405 25.09 -9.41 -14.33
N PHE A 406 24.14 -8.48 -14.57
CA PHE A 406 22.82 -8.74 -15.13
C PHE A 406 22.56 -7.92 -16.38
N GLY A 407 21.47 -8.22 -17.12
CA GLY A 407 21.23 -7.66 -18.43
C GLY A 407 20.69 -6.20 -18.45
N GLY A 408 20.38 -5.61 -17.30
CA GLY A 408 19.84 -4.25 -17.24
C GLY A 408 18.54 -4.12 -18.02
N ASP A 409 18.43 -3.10 -18.86
CA ASP A 409 17.25 -2.82 -19.68
C ASP A 409 16.85 -3.95 -20.65
N ASP A 410 17.77 -4.83 -21.05
CA ASP A 410 17.48 -5.98 -21.91
C ASP A 410 16.57 -7.01 -21.20
N ASP A 411 16.56 -7.01 -19.88
CA ASP A 411 15.72 -7.87 -19.07
C ASP A 411 14.39 -7.22 -18.64
N PHE A 412 14.12 -5.99 -19.08
CA PHE A 412 12.88 -5.28 -18.76
C PHE A 412 11.74 -5.73 -19.69
N ASP A 413 10.54 -5.92 -19.12
CA ASP A 413 9.35 -6.39 -19.86
C ASP A 413 8.75 -5.33 -20.81
N GLY A 414 9.29 -4.11 -20.78
CA GLY A 414 8.82 -2.97 -21.58
C GLY A 414 7.65 -2.20 -20.95
N MET A 415 7.11 -2.64 -19.80
CA MET A 415 5.93 -2.03 -19.17
C MET A 415 6.05 -1.84 -17.66
N TRP A 416 6.35 -2.90 -16.91
CA TRP A 416 6.25 -2.90 -15.44
C TRP A 416 7.58 -3.11 -14.75
N ALA A 417 8.28 -4.20 -15.06
CA ALA A 417 9.38 -4.68 -14.24
C ALA A 417 10.42 -5.48 -15.04
N ILE A 418 11.53 -5.75 -14.41
CA ILE A 418 12.47 -6.78 -14.86
C ILE A 418 11.76 -8.14 -14.80
N TRP A 419 11.94 -8.98 -15.82
CA TRP A 419 11.38 -10.33 -15.87
C TRP A 419 11.76 -11.15 -14.64
N ASP A 420 10.82 -11.96 -14.13
CA ASP A 420 11.03 -12.76 -12.90
C ASP A 420 12.26 -13.67 -12.99
N GLU A 421 12.57 -14.27 -14.16
CA GLU A 421 13.72 -15.17 -14.30
C GLU A 421 15.04 -14.46 -13.94
N PRO A 422 15.46 -13.39 -14.62
CA PRO A 422 16.70 -12.69 -14.27
C PRO A 422 16.62 -11.99 -12.91
N PHE A 423 15.46 -11.45 -12.52
CA PHE A 423 15.32 -10.75 -11.25
C PHE A 423 15.47 -11.69 -10.04
N LEU A 424 14.94 -12.90 -10.12
CA LEU A 424 15.13 -13.90 -9.05
C LEU A 424 16.59 -14.41 -8.97
N GLN A 425 17.36 -14.41 -10.08
CA GLN A 425 18.79 -14.68 -10.03
C GLN A 425 19.56 -13.54 -9.35
N TYR A 426 19.17 -12.28 -9.66
CA TYR A 426 19.70 -11.11 -8.96
C TYR A 426 19.40 -11.17 -7.46
N TYR A 427 18.16 -11.54 -7.09
CA TYR A 427 17.76 -11.72 -5.70
C TYR A 427 18.65 -12.72 -4.97
N ALA A 428 18.89 -13.91 -5.56
CA ALA A 428 19.77 -14.92 -4.98
C ALA A 428 21.21 -14.41 -4.82
N ALA A 429 21.73 -13.66 -5.81
CA ALA A 429 23.06 -13.07 -5.76
C ALA A 429 23.17 -12.03 -4.64
N LYS A 430 22.18 -11.13 -4.51
CA LYS A 430 22.18 -10.11 -3.45
C LYS A 430 22.07 -10.70 -2.06
N MET A 431 21.29 -11.76 -1.86
CA MET A 431 21.26 -12.48 -0.57
C MET A 431 22.63 -13.05 -0.22
N SER A 432 23.40 -13.50 -1.22
CA SER A 432 24.76 -14.00 -0.98
C SER A 432 25.77 -12.89 -0.60
N ASP A 433 25.45 -11.63 -0.91
CA ASP A 433 26.21 -10.46 -0.48
C ASP A 433 25.81 -10.00 0.95
N MET A 434 24.72 -10.54 1.55
CA MET A 434 24.23 -10.16 2.87
C MET A 434 24.90 -10.96 4.00
N LYS A 435 24.96 -10.34 5.18
CA LYS A 435 25.41 -11.00 6.40
C LYS A 435 24.25 -11.74 7.06
N GLU A 436 24.47 -13.01 7.42
CA GLU A 436 23.51 -13.77 8.23
C GLU A 436 23.47 -13.33 9.72
N PRO A 437 22.34 -13.37 10.38
CA PRO A 437 21.05 -13.73 9.82
C PRO A 437 20.43 -12.59 9.03
N PHE A 438 19.71 -12.93 7.96
CA PHE A 438 18.96 -11.95 7.18
C PHE A 438 17.47 -12.32 7.05
N MET A 439 16.65 -11.32 6.86
CA MET A 439 15.26 -11.45 6.43
C MET A 439 15.05 -10.71 5.12
N THR A 440 14.62 -11.41 4.10
CA THR A 440 14.34 -10.81 2.80
C THR A 440 12.96 -11.16 2.29
N ALA A 441 12.37 -10.25 1.52
CA ALA A 441 11.15 -10.51 0.77
C ALA A 441 11.36 -10.12 -0.68
N VAL A 442 10.85 -10.93 -1.61
CA VAL A 442 10.78 -10.59 -3.03
C VAL A 442 9.33 -10.63 -3.48
N PHE A 443 8.95 -9.63 -4.29
CA PHE A 443 7.66 -9.57 -4.95
C PHE A 443 7.86 -9.68 -6.46
N THR A 444 7.34 -10.75 -7.08
CA THR A 444 7.46 -10.98 -8.53
C THR A 444 6.50 -10.11 -9.32
N ALA A 445 6.64 -10.05 -10.65
CA ALA A 445 5.84 -9.16 -11.47
C ALA A 445 5.38 -9.74 -12.82
N SER A 446 5.96 -10.85 -13.30
CA SER A 446 5.73 -11.31 -14.67
C SER A 446 4.34 -11.88 -14.93
N SER A 447 3.57 -12.22 -13.89
CA SER A 447 2.16 -12.63 -14.02
C SER A 447 1.17 -11.47 -13.95
N HIS A 448 1.65 -10.21 -13.92
CA HIS A 448 0.81 -9.02 -13.97
C HIS A 448 0.30 -8.72 -15.39
N HIS A 449 -0.86 -8.02 -15.49
CA HIS A 449 -1.33 -7.49 -16.78
C HIS A 449 -0.20 -6.69 -17.50
N PRO A 450 0.03 -6.84 -18.81
CA PRO A 450 -0.83 -7.42 -19.87
C PRO A 450 -0.64 -8.93 -20.14
N TYR A 451 -0.11 -9.69 -19.20
CA TYR A 451 0.05 -11.15 -19.30
C TYR A 451 0.92 -11.58 -20.48
N VAL A 452 2.11 -11.03 -20.52
CA VAL A 452 3.13 -11.36 -21.53
C VAL A 452 4.28 -12.13 -20.88
N ILE A 453 5.04 -12.86 -21.70
CA ILE A 453 6.26 -13.56 -21.30
C ILE A 453 7.37 -13.23 -22.31
N PRO A 454 8.66 -13.39 -21.96
CA PRO A 454 9.75 -13.14 -22.89
C PRO A 454 9.61 -13.96 -24.18
N ASP A 455 9.95 -13.36 -25.32
CA ASP A 455 9.77 -13.97 -26.65
C ASP A 455 10.41 -15.35 -26.77
N LYS A 456 11.56 -15.56 -26.15
CA LYS A 456 12.29 -16.84 -26.12
C LYS A 456 11.48 -18.01 -25.50
N TYR A 457 10.43 -17.68 -24.70
CA TYR A 457 9.59 -18.69 -24.04
C TYR A 457 8.22 -18.87 -24.67
N LYS A 458 7.81 -18.05 -25.66
CA LYS A 458 6.48 -18.13 -26.28
C LYS A 458 6.18 -19.46 -26.95
N THR A 459 7.21 -20.13 -27.50
CA THR A 459 7.06 -21.47 -28.11
C THR A 459 7.08 -22.60 -27.07
N ILE A 460 7.69 -22.38 -25.90
CA ILE A 460 7.78 -23.35 -24.79
C ILE A 460 6.49 -23.31 -23.96
N TYR A 461 5.97 -22.10 -23.73
CA TYR A 461 4.74 -21.86 -22.99
C TYR A 461 3.70 -21.17 -23.87
N PRO A 462 3.08 -21.92 -24.82
CA PRO A 462 2.06 -21.36 -25.69
C PRO A 462 0.84 -20.91 -24.87
N GLU A 463 0.06 -20.02 -25.45
CA GLU A 463 -1.20 -19.59 -24.87
C GLU A 463 -2.24 -20.71 -24.99
N GLU A 464 -2.62 -21.28 -23.89
CA GLU A 464 -3.60 -22.35 -23.75
C GLU A 464 -4.53 -22.05 -22.59
N GLY A 465 -5.84 -22.21 -22.76
CA GLY A 465 -6.83 -21.87 -21.74
C GLY A 465 -6.92 -20.36 -21.49
N ILE A 466 -6.87 -19.95 -20.22
CA ILE A 466 -6.81 -18.52 -19.88
C ILE A 466 -5.39 -17.97 -20.09
N ILE A 467 -5.32 -16.71 -20.52
CA ILE A 467 -4.07 -16.03 -20.88
C ILE A 467 -3.00 -16.08 -19.77
N MET A 468 -3.43 -16.22 -18.54
CA MET A 468 -2.57 -16.26 -17.35
C MET A 468 -1.71 -17.53 -17.25
N HIS A 469 -2.17 -18.66 -17.80
CA HIS A 469 -1.47 -19.95 -17.66
C HIS A 469 -0.03 -19.91 -18.17
N LYS A 470 0.22 -19.22 -19.29
CA LYS A 470 1.59 -19.06 -19.81
C LYS A 470 2.49 -18.28 -18.86
N CYS A 471 1.94 -17.24 -18.18
CA CYS A 471 2.68 -16.44 -17.21
C CYS A 471 2.98 -17.25 -15.94
N ILE A 472 2.01 -18.01 -15.46
CA ILE A 472 2.21 -18.93 -14.32
C ILE A 472 3.30 -19.97 -14.61
N ARG A 473 3.29 -20.60 -15.80
CA ARG A 473 4.33 -21.53 -16.23
C ARG A 473 5.72 -20.89 -16.28
N TYR A 474 5.78 -19.65 -16.77
CA TYR A 474 7.02 -18.89 -16.82
C TYR A 474 7.54 -18.55 -15.43
N THR A 475 6.69 -18.05 -14.53
CA THR A 475 7.06 -17.73 -13.15
C THR A 475 7.45 -18.98 -12.37
N ASP A 476 6.74 -20.10 -12.55
CA ASP A 476 7.12 -21.41 -11.97
C ASP A 476 8.53 -21.84 -12.41
N MET A 477 8.85 -21.69 -13.70
CA MET A 477 10.20 -21.99 -14.21
C MET A 477 11.24 -21.06 -13.57
N ALA A 478 10.92 -19.77 -13.42
CA ALA A 478 11.81 -18.79 -12.78
C ALA A 478 12.06 -19.13 -11.31
N LEU A 479 11.02 -19.54 -10.56
CA LEU A 479 11.12 -20.05 -9.19
C LEU A 479 11.98 -21.32 -9.11
N GLY A 480 11.79 -22.25 -10.05
CA GLY A 480 12.63 -23.46 -10.14
C GLY A 480 14.11 -23.15 -10.31
N LYS A 481 14.43 -22.19 -11.19
CA LYS A 481 15.82 -21.68 -11.37
C LYS A 481 16.35 -21.01 -10.11
N PHE A 482 15.52 -20.19 -9.47
CA PHE A 482 15.87 -19.56 -8.19
C PHE A 482 16.28 -20.61 -7.14
N PHE A 483 15.43 -21.59 -6.86
CA PHE A 483 15.72 -22.63 -5.89
C PHE A 483 16.95 -23.46 -6.26
N LYS A 484 17.18 -23.71 -7.55
CA LYS A 484 18.41 -24.36 -8.03
C LYS A 484 19.66 -23.55 -7.71
N THR A 485 19.63 -22.24 -7.94
CA THR A 485 20.76 -21.34 -7.63
C THR A 485 20.93 -21.18 -6.13
N ALA A 486 19.84 -20.95 -5.40
CA ALA A 486 19.84 -20.78 -3.95
C ALA A 486 20.39 -22.02 -3.23
N SER A 487 20.04 -23.24 -3.70
CA SER A 487 20.52 -24.49 -3.09
C SER A 487 22.04 -24.69 -3.14
N GLN A 488 22.73 -23.91 -3.96
CA GLN A 488 24.19 -23.93 -4.05
C GLN A 488 24.87 -22.91 -3.11
N GLN A 489 24.07 -22.07 -2.42
CA GLN A 489 24.59 -21.03 -1.56
C GLN A 489 24.78 -21.52 -0.11
N PRO A 490 25.81 -21.01 0.60
CA PRO A 490 26.09 -21.41 1.98
C PRO A 490 24.91 -21.17 2.93
N TRP A 491 24.17 -20.11 2.75
CA TRP A 491 23.04 -19.70 3.61
C TRP A 491 21.80 -20.57 3.43
N PHE A 492 21.70 -21.37 2.36
CA PHE A 492 20.46 -22.08 1.99
C PHE A 492 19.96 -23.02 3.10
N ASN A 493 20.86 -23.82 3.67
CA ASN A 493 20.48 -24.82 4.69
C ASN A 493 20.09 -24.19 6.03
N ASN A 494 20.42 -22.92 6.25
CA ASN A 494 20.06 -22.15 7.44
C ASN A 494 18.89 -21.19 7.17
N THR A 495 17.97 -21.54 6.27
CA THR A 495 16.93 -20.62 5.80
C THR A 495 15.53 -21.25 5.88
N ILE A 496 14.57 -20.46 6.38
CA ILE A 496 13.14 -20.72 6.26
C ILE A 496 12.63 -19.96 5.05
N PHE A 497 12.09 -20.68 4.07
CA PHE A 497 11.45 -20.11 2.89
C PHE A 497 9.93 -20.16 3.06
N VAL A 498 9.27 -19.03 2.81
CA VAL A 498 7.81 -18.94 2.74
C VAL A 498 7.44 -18.51 1.34
N LEU A 499 6.66 -19.31 0.62
CA LEU A 499 6.11 -18.96 -0.69
C LEU A 499 4.60 -18.85 -0.59
N THR A 500 4.08 -17.71 -1.04
CA THR A 500 2.64 -17.43 -1.13
C THR A 500 2.36 -16.53 -2.32
N SER A 501 1.11 -16.42 -2.78
CA SER A 501 0.73 -15.36 -3.70
C SER A 501 0.29 -14.11 -2.93
N ASP A 502 0.31 -12.96 -3.57
CA ASP A 502 -0.28 -11.72 -3.03
C ASP A 502 -1.82 -11.78 -3.02
N HIS A 503 -2.41 -12.22 -4.11
CA HIS A 503 -3.84 -12.48 -4.29
C HIS A 503 -4.06 -13.51 -5.41
N THR A 504 -5.31 -13.85 -5.66
CA THR A 504 -5.73 -14.64 -6.82
C THR A 504 -6.15 -13.71 -7.96
N ASN A 505 -6.25 -14.26 -9.17
CA ASN A 505 -6.68 -13.48 -10.34
C ASN A 505 -7.75 -14.27 -11.14
N MET A 506 -7.52 -14.55 -12.41
CA MET A 506 -8.42 -15.33 -13.27
C MET A 506 -8.47 -16.79 -12.81
N SER A 507 -9.61 -17.44 -13.03
CA SER A 507 -9.80 -18.86 -12.77
C SER A 507 -10.76 -19.47 -13.77
N ASP A 508 -10.60 -20.75 -14.10
CA ASP A 508 -11.45 -21.50 -15.01
C ASP A 508 -12.24 -22.63 -14.33
N HIS A 509 -11.91 -22.96 -13.08
CA HIS A 509 -12.70 -23.91 -12.29
C HIS A 509 -13.74 -23.22 -11.42
N ALA A 510 -14.97 -23.72 -11.44
CA ALA A 510 -16.13 -23.10 -10.78
C ALA A 510 -15.93 -22.83 -9.28
N TYR A 511 -15.23 -23.73 -8.56
CA TYR A 511 -14.91 -23.50 -7.14
C TYR A 511 -14.12 -22.21 -6.92
N TYR A 512 -13.10 -21.95 -7.72
CA TYR A 512 -12.22 -20.78 -7.60
C TYR A 512 -12.87 -19.47 -8.08
N GLN A 513 -14.07 -19.57 -8.69
CA GLN A 513 -14.89 -18.41 -9.08
C GLN A 513 -15.92 -18.03 -8.00
N THR A 514 -16.05 -18.82 -6.93
CA THR A 514 -16.94 -18.51 -5.80
C THR A 514 -16.36 -17.38 -4.92
N ASP A 515 -17.20 -16.79 -4.07
CA ASP A 515 -16.79 -15.74 -3.13
C ASP A 515 -15.65 -16.18 -2.21
N LEU A 516 -15.63 -17.43 -1.80
CA LEU A 516 -14.55 -17.99 -0.99
C LEU A 516 -13.38 -18.48 -1.85
N GLY A 517 -13.66 -19.25 -2.90
CA GLY A 517 -12.64 -19.86 -3.76
C GLY A 517 -11.76 -18.83 -4.43
N GLY A 518 -12.32 -17.63 -4.72
CA GLY A 518 -11.58 -16.47 -5.21
C GLY A 518 -10.52 -15.94 -4.26
N PHE A 519 -10.43 -16.42 -3.03
CA PHE A 519 -9.36 -16.10 -2.06
C PHE A 519 -8.40 -17.27 -1.82
N CYS A 520 -8.54 -18.38 -2.51
CA CYS A 520 -7.66 -19.53 -2.31
C CYS A 520 -6.24 -19.25 -2.82
N SER A 521 -5.31 -19.05 -1.90
CA SER A 521 -3.90 -18.74 -2.11
C SER A 521 -3.02 -19.80 -1.48
N PRO A 522 -1.88 -20.20 -2.08
CA PRO A 522 -0.96 -21.13 -1.46
C PRO A 522 -0.27 -20.49 -0.25
N VAL A 523 -0.03 -21.26 0.79
CA VAL A 523 0.93 -21.01 1.85
C VAL A 523 1.84 -22.22 1.93
N ILE A 524 3.09 -22.06 1.55
CA ILE A 524 4.09 -23.13 1.44
C ILE A 524 5.29 -22.73 2.29
N ILE A 525 5.66 -23.57 3.27
CA ILE A 525 6.81 -23.32 4.13
C ILE A 525 7.83 -24.43 3.84
N TYR A 526 8.97 -24.04 3.29
CA TYR A 526 10.08 -24.91 3.00
C TYR A 526 11.28 -24.60 3.90
N GLU A 527 11.76 -25.61 4.58
CA GLU A 527 12.96 -25.54 5.40
C GLU A 527 13.85 -26.74 5.04
N PRO A 528 15.07 -26.53 4.53
CA PRO A 528 15.95 -27.63 4.16
C PRO A 528 16.20 -28.59 5.34
N GLY A 529 16.00 -29.88 5.11
CA GLY A 529 16.16 -30.91 6.14
C GLY A 529 14.94 -31.18 7.02
N ARG A 530 13.91 -30.34 6.95
CA ARG A 530 12.62 -30.59 7.63
C ARG A 530 11.78 -31.58 6.82
N ALA A 531 11.13 -32.49 7.51
CA ALA A 531 10.20 -33.45 6.89
C ALA A 531 8.99 -32.70 6.28
N PRO A 532 8.53 -33.06 5.08
CA PRO A 532 7.33 -32.49 4.49
C PRO A 532 6.08 -32.92 5.27
N GLU A 533 5.10 -32.01 5.31
CA GLU A 533 3.85 -32.27 6.02
C GLU A 533 2.69 -31.56 5.34
N VAL A 534 1.56 -32.24 5.21
CA VAL A 534 0.29 -31.60 4.80
C VAL A 534 -0.57 -31.44 6.05
N GLN A 535 -0.71 -30.19 6.50
CA GLN A 535 -1.51 -29.86 7.68
C GLN A 535 -3.00 -29.79 7.32
N ASP A 536 -3.85 -30.54 8.01
CA ASP A 536 -5.32 -30.39 7.88
C ASP A 536 -5.81 -29.21 8.73
N LYS A 537 -5.41 -28.04 8.33
CA LYS A 537 -5.68 -26.77 9.00
C LYS A 537 -6.12 -25.71 8.00
N ILE A 538 -6.77 -24.68 8.51
CA ILE A 538 -7.05 -23.45 7.78
C ILE A 538 -5.89 -22.48 8.01
N ALA A 539 -5.24 -22.04 6.93
CA ALA A 539 -4.18 -21.04 6.96
C ALA A 539 -4.56 -19.82 6.13
N GLN A 540 -3.96 -18.69 6.43
CA GLN A 540 -4.15 -17.46 5.68
C GLN A 540 -2.87 -16.64 5.69
N GLN A 541 -2.79 -15.61 4.83
CA GLN A 541 -1.57 -14.80 4.69
C GLN A 541 -1.15 -14.11 5.99
N ILE A 542 -2.12 -13.63 6.79
CA ILE A 542 -1.81 -12.97 8.07
C ILE A 542 -1.19 -13.92 9.10
N ASP A 543 -1.29 -15.23 8.91
CA ASP A 543 -0.67 -16.24 9.77
C ASP A 543 0.84 -16.41 9.50
N ILE A 544 1.35 -15.90 8.38
CA ILE A 544 2.76 -16.05 7.99
C ILE A 544 3.68 -15.42 9.04
N LEU A 545 3.38 -14.18 9.45
CA LEU A 545 4.18 -13.48 10.47
C LEU A 545 4.24 -14.28 11.78
N PRO A 546 3.13 -14.58 12.47
CA PRO A 546 3.19 -15.30 13.75
C PRO A 546 3.74 -16.71 13.60
N THR A 547 3.53 -17.38 12.47
CA THR A 547 4.11 -18.72 12.23
C THR A 547 5.63 -18.65 12.09
N VAL A 548 6.17 -17.67 11.37
CA VAL A 548 7.62 -17.47 11.28
C VAL A 548 8.21 -17.10 12.65
N MET A 549 7.53 -16.26 13.42
CA MET A 549 7.97 -15.93 14.79
C MET A 549 7.96 -17.17 15.70
N GLY A 550 6.95 -18.03 15.60
CA GLY A 550 6.89 -19.31 16.31
C GLY A 550 8.02 -20.27 15.92
N MET A 551 8.30 -20.42 14.62
CA MET A 551 9.40 -21.25 14.11
C MET A 551 10.78 -20.76 14.58
N LEU A 552 10.94 -19.47 14.78
CA LEU A 552 12.17 -18.86 15.28
C LEU A 552 12.25 -18.79 16.80
N HIS A 553 11.19 -19.12 17.54
CA HIS A 553 11.07 -18.91 18.98
C HIS A 553 11.33 -17.44 19.35
N TYR A 554 10.62 -16.51 18.67
CA TYR A 554 10.80 -15.08 18.89
C TYR A 554 10.48 -14.67 20.34
N PRO A 555 11.38 -13.99 21.06
CA PRO A 555 11.30 -13.91 22.53
C PRO A 555 10.50 -12.73 23.08
N LYS A 556 9.93 -11.87 22.24
CA LYS A 556 9.26 -10.63 22.68
C LYS A 556 7.79 -10.63 22.26
N PRO A 557 6.92 -9.90 22.98
CA PRO A 557 5.57 -9.63 22.48
C PRO A 557 5.59 -8.93 21.13
N TYR A 558 4.62 -9.27 20.26
CA TYR A 558 4.48 -8.64 18.96
C TYR A 558 3.02 -8.59 18.53
N PHE A 559 2.74 -7.80 17.53
CA PHE A 559 1.41 -7.59 16.97
C PHE A 559 1.26 -8.34 15.63
N SER A 560 0.13 -9.05 15.47
CA SER A 560 -0.37 -9.63 14.21
C SER A 560 -1.82 -10.04 14.38
N PHE A 561 -2.67 -9.82 13.37
CA PHE A 561 -4.03 -10.36 13.38
C PHE A 561 -4.10 -11.87 13.15
N GLY A 562 -3.08 -12.49 12.57
CA GLY A 562 -3.03 -13.92 12.34
C GLY A 562 -2.67 -14.75 13.58
N ILE A 563 -2.52 -16.04 13.39
CA ILE A 563 -2.14 -17.03 14.41
C ILE A 563 -0.89 -17.78 13.97
N ASP A 564 -0.16 -18.34 14.94
CA ASP A 564 0.87 -19.35 14.65
C ASP A 564 0.17 -20.65 14.23
N VAL A 565 -0.05 -20.80 12.93
CA VAL A 565 -0.85 -21.92 12.41
C VAL A 565 -0.21 -23.30 12.63
N LEU A 566 1.12 -23.37 12.79
CA LEU A 566 1.79 -24.64 13.08
C LEU A 566 1.52 -25.11 14.50
N ASN A 567 1.52 -24.21 15.47
CA ASN A 567 1.33 -24.52 16.88
C ASN A 567 -0.13 -24.43 17.37
N THR A 568 -1.03 -23.85 16.57
CA THR A 568 -2.47 -23.78 16.88
C THR A 568 -3.16 -25.11 16.54
N PRO A 569 -4.01 -25.64 17.44
CA PRO A 569 -4.84 -26.84 17.13
C PRO A 569 -5.72 -26.62 15.88
N ALA A 570 -5.99 -27.70 15.13
CA ALA A 570 -6.73 -27.60 13.87
C ALA A 570 -8.12 -26.96 14.04
N ASP A 571 -8.84 -27.30 15.09
CA ASP A 571 -10.18 -26.77 15.38
C ASP A 571 -10.19 -25.29 15.73
N ASP A 572 -9.05 -24.73 16.18
CA ASP A 572 -8.89 -23.32 16.52
C ASP A 572 -8.37 -22.48 15.36
N THR A 573 -8.05 -23.12 14.21
CA THR A 573 -7.61 -22.39 13.01
C THR A 573 -8.80 -21.79 12.27
N TRP A 574 -8.59 -20.61 11.69
CA TRP A 574 -9.62 -19.83 11.01
C TRP A 574 -9.04 -18.97 9.89
N ALA A 575 -9.91 -18.46 9.02
CA ALA A 575 -9.53 -17.42 8.05
C ALA A 575 -10.60 -16.35 7.94
N VAL A 576 -10.19 -15.15 7.56
CA VAL A 576 -11.08 -14.01 7.35
C VAL A 576 -10.68 -13.27 6.08
N ASN A 577 -11.66 -12.85 5.32
CA ASN A 577 -11.49 -11.93 4.21
C ASN A 577 -12.70 -11.01 4.04
N TYR A 578 -12.57 -10.00 3.19
CA TYR A 578 -13.62 -9.00 2.97
C TYR A 578 -13.85 -8.81 1.48
N LEU A 579 -15.10 -8.83 1.08
CA LEU A 579 -15.50 -8.63 -0.32
C LEU A 579 -16.81 -7.83 -0.39
N ASN A 580 -16.76 -6.66 -1.03
CA ASN A 580 -17.95 -5.87 -1.37
C ASN A 580 -18.94 -5.62 -0.20
N GLY A 581 -18.43 -5.29 0.98
CA GLY A 581 -19.26 -5.04 2.15
C GLY A 581 -19.56 -6.26 3.01
N ILE A 582 -19.02 -7.43 2.66
CA ILE A 582 -19.22 -8.68 3.38
C ILE A 582 -17.92 -9.19 3.96
N TYR A 583 -17.91 -9.46 5.26
CA TYR A 583 -16.85 -10.22 5.93
C TYR A 583 -17.17 -11.70 5.78
N GLN A 584 -16.21 -12.48 5.31
CA GLN A 584 -16.29 -13.94 5.28
C GLN A 584 -15.39 -14.51 6.37
N TYR A 585 -15.94 -15.35 7.22
CA TYR A 585 -15.21 -16.00 8.31
C TYR A 585 -15.29 -17.51 8.15
N VAL A 586 -14.14 -18.15 8.07
CA VAL A 586 -14.00 -19.59 7.83
C VAL A 586 -13.51 -20.26 9.10
N LYS A 587 -14.32 -21.11 9.71
CA LYS A 587 -13.97 -21.86 10.91
C LYS A 587 -14.90 -23.07 11.07
N HIS A 588 -14.48 -24.09 11.79
CA HIS A 588 -15.29 -25.28 12.14
C HIS A 588 -16.03 -25.90 10.94
N GLY A 589 -15.37 -25.98 9.79
CA GLY A 589 -15.96 -26.55 8.58
C GLY A 589 -17.06 -25.71 7.92
N HIS A 590 -17.21 -24.43 8.30
CA HIS A 590 -18.22 -23.52 7.77
C HIS A 590 -17.62 -22.19 7.29
N VAL A 591 -18.37 -21.51 6.41
CA VAL A 591 -18.13 -20.16 5.94
C VAL A 591 -19.30 -19.28 6.37
N LEU A 592 -19.06 -18.32 7.23
CA LEU A 592 -20.04 -17.33 7.66
C LEU A 592 -19.83 -16.04 6.86
N GLN A 593 -20.90 -15.51 6.25
CA GLN A 593 -20.93 -14.22 5.57
C GLN A 593 -21.71 -13.19 6.39
N PHE A 594 -21.03 -12.12 6.82
CA PHE A 594 -21.53 -11.11 7.74
C PHE A 594 -21.41 -9.70 7.13
N ASP A 595 -22.46 -8.89 7.18
CA ASP A 595 -22.49 -7.55 6.57
C ASP A 595 -22.05 -6.41 7.51
N GLY A 596 -21.56 -6.74 8.69
CA GLY A 596 -21.24 -5.77 9.74
C GLY A 596 -22.36 -5.57 10.77
N GLU A 597 -23.58 -6.01 10.47
CA GLU A 597 -24.71 -5.94 11.38
C GLU A 597 -25.28 -7.32 11.69
N ARG A 598 -25.43 -8.17 10.67
CA ARG A 598 -26.03 -9.49 10.76
C ARG A 598 -25.42 -10.50 9.80
N THR A 599 -25.52 -11.78 10.15
CA THR A 599 -25.17 -12.87 9.25
C THR A 599 -26.18 -12.96 8.09
N LYS A 600 -25.65 -12.97 6.87
CA LYS A 600 -26.41 -13.10 5.62
C LYS A 600 -26.53 -14.53 5.15
N ALA A 601 -25.44 -15.29 5.28
CA ALA A 601 -25.36 -16.66 4.84
C ALA A 601 -24.35 -17.44 5.67
N VAL A 602 -24.58 -18.75 5.75
CA VAL A 602 -23.63 -19.73 6.25
C VAL A 602 -23.63 -20.90 5.25
N TYR A 603 -22.43 -21.34 4.87
CA TYR A 603 -22.23 -22.47 3.98
C TYR A 603 -21.30 -23.50 4.65
N ALA A 604 -21.56 -24.78 4.41
CA ALA A 604 -20.60 -25.80 4.77
C ALA A 604 -19.38 -25.72 3.83
N LEU A 605 -18.17 -25.92 4.34
CA LEU A 605 -16.95 -25.96 3.48
C LEU A 605 -16.95 -27.11 2.45
N THR A 606 -17.82 -28.11 2.66
CA THR A 606 -18.06 -29.20 1.70
C THR A 606 -18.96 -28.77 0.54
N ASP A 607 -19.73 -27.69 0.69
CA ASP A 607 -20.49 -27.06 -0.38
C ASP A 607 -19.56 -26.13 -1.20
N SER A 608 -18.72 -26.72 -2.03
CA SER A 608 -17.67 -26.03 -2.76
C SER A 608 -18.20 -24.89 -3.66
N LEU A 609 -19.45 -24.94 -4.08
CA LEU A 609 -20.06 -23.92 -4.94
C LEU A 609 -20.89 -22.88 -4.16
N MET A 610 -20.97 -23.00 -2.83
CA MET A 610 -21.70 -22.08 -1.96
C MET A 610 -23.18 -21.92 -2.38
N GLN A 611 -23.85 -23.04 -2.70
CA GLN A 611 -25.22 -23.03 -3.23
C GLN A 611 -26.29 -23.25 -2.17
N HIS A 612 -25.92 -23.84 -1.03
CA HIS A 612 -26.88 -24.21 0.02
C HIS A 612 -26.68 -23.34 1.27
N ASN A 613 -27.35 -22.21 1.29
CA ASN A 613 -27.33 -21.34 2.46
C ASN A 613 -28.07 -21.98 3.64
N LEU A 614 -27.31 -22.44 4.64
CA LEU A 614 -27.80 -23.11 5.86
C LEU A 614 -28.70 -22.21 6.71
N MET A 615 -28.65 -20.89 6.52
CA MET A 615 -29.62 -19.95 7.17
C MET A 615 -31.06 -20.20 6.72
N GLY A 616 -31.31 -20.89 5.61
CA GLY A 616 -32.61 -21.36 5.18
C GLY A 616 -33.04 -22.71 5.79
N ASP A 617 -32.11 -23.48 6.32
CA ASP A 617 -32.35 -24.82 6.88
C ASP A 617 -32.79 -24.73 8.35
N GLY A 618 -34.06 -25.00 8.58
CA GLY A 618 -34.67 -24.97 9.93
C GLY A 618 -34.14 -26.07 10.86
N ARG A 619 -33.64 -27.21 10.31
CA ARG A 619 -33.03 -28.30 11.08
C ARG A 619 -31.64 -27.88 11.55
N TRP A 620 -30.78 -27.43 10.64
CA TRP A 620 -29.45 -26.98 10.96
C TRP A 620 -29.48 -25.87 12.04
N LYS A 621 -30.38 -24.89 11.93
CA LYS A 621 -30.52 -23.80 12.91
C LYS A 621 -30.85 -24.29 14.32
N LYS A 622 -31.61 -25.37 14.46
CA LYS A 622 -32.01 -25.91 15.77
C LYS A 622 -30.98 -26.86 16.38
N GLU A 623 -30.14 -27.45 15.57
CA GLU A 623 -29.14 -28.42 15.98
C GLU A 623 -27.74 -27.73 16.04
N GLU A 624 -26.96 -27.87 15.01
CA GLU A 624 -25.56 -27.41 14.94
C GLU A 624 -25.47 -25.86 14.94
N GLY A 625 -26.31 -25.18 14.17
CA GLY A 625 -26.31 -23.73 14.02
C GLY A 625 -26.65 -22.96 15.28
N GLN A 626 -27.41 -23.59 16.22
CA GLN A 626 -27.78 -22.94 17.48
C GLN A 626 -26.55 -22.58 18.34
N LYS A 627 -25.49 -23.38 18.29
CA LYS A 627 -24.23 -23.16 19.02
C LYS A 627 -23.19 -22.46 18.14
N LEU A 628 -23.00 -22.95 16.92
CA LEU A 628 -21.95 -22.53 16.01
C LEU A 628 -22.10 -21.08 15.56
N LEU A 629 -23.32 -20.65 15.17
CA LEU A 629 -23.55 -19.32 14.62
C LEU A 629 -23.21 -18.21 15.62
N PRO A 630 -23.70 -18.23 16.88
CA PRO A 630 -23.33 -17.21 17.86
C PRO A 630 -21.84 -17.19 18.20
N GLU A 631 -21.17 -18.36 18.19
CA GLU A 631 -19.75 -18.49 18.44
C GLU A 631 -18.93 -17.81 17.33
N MET A 632 -19.19 -18.16 16.07
CA MET A 632 -18.51 -17.58 14.92
C MET A 632 -18.77 -16.06 14.80
N GLU A 633 -20.02 -15.61 15.01
CA GLU A 633 -20.34 -14.18 15.02
C GLU A 633 -19.58 -13.44 16.13
N ARG A 634 -19.52 -14.00 17.31
CA ARG A 634 -18.85 -13.40 18.46
C ARG A 634 -17.37 -13.20 18.17
N GLU A 635 -16.68 -14.20 17.64
CA GLU A 635 -15.27 -14.12 17.28
C GLU A 635 -15.02 -13.12 16.14
N LEU A 636 -15.80 -13.19 15.07
CA LEU A 636 -15.68 -12.28 13.93
C LEU A 636 -15.90 -10.82 14.35
N LYS A 637 -16.91 -10.55 15.18
CA LYS A 637 -17.17 -9.21 15.71
C LYS A 637 -16.00 -8.68 16.54
N ALA A 638 -15.36 -9.53 17.35
CA ALA A 638 -14.17 -9.15 18.11
C ALA A 638 -12.98 -8.82 17.17
N ILE A 639 -12.77 -9.64 16.13
CA ILE A 639 -11.73 -9.38 15.13
C ILE A 639 -11.98 -8.04 14.42
N ILE A 640 -13.23 -7.79 13.96
CA ILE A 640 -13.59 -6.55 13.25
C ILE A 640 -13.40 -5.34 14.17
N GLN A 641 -13.89 -5.36 15.40
CA GLN A 641 -13.77 -4.23 16.32
C GLN A 641 -12.33 -3.97 16.71
N GLN A 642 -11.53 -5.01 17.01
CA GLN A 642 -10.09 -4.89 17.25
C GLN A 642 -9.36 -4.26 16.05
N TYR A 643 -9.73 -4.66 14.83
CA TYR A 643 -9.16 -4.09 13.61
C TYR A 643 -9.47 -2.58 13.50
N MET A 644 -10.74 -2.22 13.62
CA MET A 644 -11.18 -0.82 13.48
C MET A 644 -10.61 0.09 14.56
N GLU A 645 -10.60 -0.36 15.82
CA GLU A 645 -9.98 0.38 16.92
C GLU A 645 -8.50 0.62 16.69
N ARG A 646 -7.75 -0.43 16.32
CA ARG A 646 -6.30 -0.33 16.14
C ARG A 646 -5.92 0.52 14.94
N MET A 647 -6.71 0.47 13.86
CA MET A 647 -6.53 1.34 12.71
C MET A 647 -6.75 2.83 13.04
N THR A 648 -7.71 3.13 13.91
CA THR A 648 -8.04 4.52 14.29
C THR A 648 -7.17 5.05 15.43
N GLU A 649 -6.66 4.16 16.29
CA GLU A 649 -5.87 4.53 17.48
C GLU A 649 -4.36 4.37 17.27
N ASP A 650 -3.88 4.07 16.06
CA ASP A 650 -2.45 3.85 15.75
C ASP A 650 -1.80 2.76 16.63
N ARG A 651 -2.44 1.58 16.72
CA ARG A 651 -1.97 0.45 17.54
C ARG A 651 -1.70 -0.81 16.71
N LEU A 652 -0.86 -0.68 15.66
CA LEU A 652 -0.49 -1.76 14.74
C LEU A 652 0.96 -2.26 14.95
N LYS A 653 1.47 -2.09 16.15
CA LYS A 653 2.81 -2.53 16.55
C LYS A 653 2.81 -3.19 17.92
#